data_84230aead3216f2b448cac75ec64560d
#
_entry.id   84230aead3216f2b448cac75ec64560d
#
_cell.length_a   1.000
_cell.length_b   1.000
_cell.length_c   1.000
_cell.angle_alpha   90.00
_cell.angle_beta   90.00
_cell.angle_gamma   90.00
#
_symmetry.space_group_name_H-M   'P 1'
#
loop_
_entity.id
_entity.type
_entity.pdbx_description
1 polymer ?
#
loop_
_entity_poly.entity_id
_entity_poly.type
_entity_poly.pdbx_seq_one_letter_code
_entity_poly.pdbx_strand_id
1 'polypeptide(L)'
;MKAYNAKDIRNIAIAGHGGRGKTTLAEAMLYTAKATDRLGRVADGTTVLDFDAEEKKRKATVSTAVAAIEWNGAKINIIDTPGLFDFAGGMSEGIRAADSVLIVTAAGSGFDVGAEKALKAANARGISRMFAITRCDADNTDFYKTFAAIKDAVGGAICPVIVPYMDDGKVAAYVNLASRKAFDYSGGEKKEVAMPSDPQLDEMLDILTEAVASSDDELMEKFFAGETFTREEIIKALNSGVSDGSVIPVYACAGYTCEAIDMLLDEIVYSAPSAADKAGENGLACDENGPLAAICFKTIADPFVGKMSFFKVVSGKITPDTPAYNSRTEESERMGKIITLRGSKQEDASCIPAGDIGVVTKLAGIKTGDTVCSAKNPITLEGIKFPTPCLSMAVKVRKKGDEEKVAASLLRLLEEDPTISFVINKETREQILSGLGEQHLDVIVSKLKNKFGVEVDLSVPKVAYRESIRKKVEVQGRHKKQSGGHGQFGDVFIRFEPCESDDLVFAEEVVGGSVPKNFFPAVEKGLRDSVKKGVLAGYPMVGIKATLYDGSYHPVDSSEMAFKTAANIAYKNGIPQANPVILEPIGTLKAYMPDENLGDIMGDVTKRRGRVLGMGPSDEPKIQELIAEVPMGEMGDFSTVLRSVTAGRGWFTLEFTRYEDAPPVVAQKVIEEAKANEAEADK
;
A
#
# COMPACT_ATOMS: atom_id res chain seq x y z
N MET A 1 -20.96 -25.34 -2.81
CA MET A 1 -21.90 -24.33 -3.38
C MET A 1 -22.12 -24.67 -4.85
N LYS A 2 -23.36 -24.52 -5.41
CA LYS A 2 -23.63 -24.72 -6.84
C LYS A 2 -23.02 -23.62 -7.70
N ALA A 3 -22.84 -23.86 -8.99
CA ALA A 3 -22.48 -22.82 -9.94
C ALA A 3 -23.68 -21.89 -10.18
N TYR A 4 -23.42 -20.59 -10.29
CA TYR A 4 -24.40 -19.54 -10.55
C TYR A 4 -24.15 -18.91 -11.91
N ASN A 5 -25.20 -18.41 -12.57
CA ASN A 5 -25.04 -17.60 -13.77
C ASN A 5 -24.61 -16.16 -13.37
N ALA A 6 -23.92 -15.47 -14.26
CA ALA A 6 -23.43 -14.11 -13.99
C ALA A 6 -24.53 -13.13 -13.53
N LYS A 7 -25.76 -13.25 -14.04
CA LYS A 7 -26.93 -12.45 -13.63
C LYS A 7 -27.36 -12.66 -12.17
N ASP A 8 -27.02 -13.81 -11.59
CA ASP A 8 -27.38 -14.19 -10.23
C ASP A 8 -26.20 -14.02 -9.26
N ILE A 9 -25.09 -13.40 -9.69
CA ILE A 9 -23.89 -13.14 -8.87
C ILE A 9 -23.81 -11.66 -8.53
N ARG A 10 -23.48 -11.36 -7.27
CA ARG A 10 -23.15 -10.03 -6.75
C ARG A 10 -21.77 -10.06 -6.11
N ASN A 11 -20.85 -9.21 -6.57
CA ASN A 11 -19.51 -9.09 -5.99
C ASN A 11 -19.41 -7.76 -5.26
N ILE A 12 -19.45 -7.81 -3.92
CA ILE A 12 -19.55 -6.63 -3.05
C ILE A 12 -18.28 -6.48 -2.22
N ALA A 13 -17.55 -5.39 -2.45
CA ALA A 13 -16.47 -4.99 -1.54
C ALA A 13 -17.05 -4.21 -0.37
N ILE A 14 -16.70 -4.59 0.85
CA ILE A 14 -17.01 -3.84 2.06
C ILE A 14 -15.80 -2.99 2.41
N ALA A 15 -15.91 -1.66 2.25
CA ALA A 15 -14.82 -0.72 2.42
C ALA A 15 -15.19 0.42 3.39
N GLY A 16 -14.21 1.21 3.87
CA GLY A 16 -14.42 2.32 4.80
C GLY A 16 -13.37 2.34 5.91
N HIS A 17 -13.53 3.23 6.87
CA HIS A 17 -12.54 3.49 7.92
C HIS A 17 -12.37 2.32 8.89
N GLY A 18 -11.18 2.24 9.54
CA GLY A 18 -10.93 1.28 10.62
C GLY A 18 -11.91 1.43 11.78
N GLY A 19 -12.39 0.31 12.35
CA GLY A 19 -13.27 0.34 13.51
C GLY A 19 -14.73 0.74 13.24
N ARG A 20 -15.17 0.87 11.99
CA ARG A 20 -16.56 1.24 11.64
C ARG A 20 -17.51 0.05 11.50
N GLY A 21 -17.05 -1.16 11.78
CA GLY A 21 -17.90 -2.35 11.81
C GLY A 21 -17.99 -3.13 10.51
N LYS A 22 -17.06 -2.94 9.56
CA LYS A 22 -17.02 -3.68 8.27
C LYS A 22 -17.06 -5.19 8.45
N THR A 23 -16.07 -5.74 9.13
CA THR A 23 -15.99 -7.18 9.40
C THR A 23 -17.15 -7.67 10.24
N THR A 24 -17.63 -6.87 11.23
CA THR A 24 -18.83 -7.18 12.01
C THR A 24 -20.07 -7.26 11.13
N LEU A 25 -20.21 -6.35 10.15
CA LEU A 25 -21.28 -6.37 9.16
C LEU A 25 -21.18 -7.62 8.26
N ALA A 26 -19.99 -7.92 7.75
CA ALA A 26 -19.74 -9.10 6.93
C ALA A 26 -20.07 -10.41 7.70
N GLU A 27 -19.67 -10.52 8.96
CA GLU A 27 -20.01 -11.65 9.84
C GLU A 27 -21.53 -11.76 10.09
N ALA A 28 -22.20 -10.62 10.28
CA ALA A 28 -23.66 -10.58 10.41
C ALA A 28 -24.37 -11.07 9.14
N MET A 29 -23.87 -10.66 7.96
CA MET A 29 -24.37 -11.15 6.68
C MET A 29 -24.19 -12.67 6.52
N LEU A 30 -23.02 -13.21 6.89
CA LEU A 30 -22.75 -14.64 6.91
C LEU A 30 -23.69 -15.40 7.83
N TYR A 31 -23.92 -14.87 9.04
CA TYR A 31 -24.78 -15.48 10.04
C TYR A 31 -26.28 -15.44 9.63
N THR A 32 -26.76 -14.29 9.18
CA THR A 32 -28.14 -14.10 8.72
C THR A 32 -28.47 -15.00 7.51
N ALA A 33 -27.51 -15.16 6.58
CA ALA A 33 -27.64 -16.08 5.45
C ALA A 33 -27.41 -17.55 5.82
N LYS A 34 -27.26 -17.87 7.12
CA LYS A 34 -27.00 -19.25 7.62
C LYS A 34 -25.77 -19.92 6.99
N ALA A 35 -24.81 -19.10 6.56
CA ALA A 35 -23.52 -19.58 6.08
C ALA A 35 -22.58 -19.97 7.23
N THR A 36 -22.87 -19.48 8.43
CA THR A 36 -22.19 -19.84 9.68
C THR A 36 -23.21 -20.16 10.77
N ASP A 37 -22.84 -21.07 11.68
CA ASP A 37 -23.74 -21.51 12.77
C ASP A 37 -23.75 -20.53 13.98
N ARG A 38 -22.79 -19.60 14.01
CA ARG A 38 -22.65 -18.59 15.06
C ARG A 38 -22.20 -17.26 14.47
N LEU A 39 -22.61 -16.18 15.11
CA LEU A 39 -22.14 -14.84 14.81
C LEU A 39 -20.69 -14.66 15.27
N GLY A 40 -19.76 -14.43 14.32
CA GLY A 40 -18.37 -14.13 14.63
C GLY A 40 -18.22 -12.73 15.25
N ARG A 41 -17.32 -12.60 16.22
CA ARG A 41 -17.05 -11.33 16.92
C ARG A 41 -15.57 -10.98 16.85
N VAL A 42 -15.27 -9.80 16.34
CA VAL A 42 -13.89 -9.29 16.22
C VAL A 42 -13.22 -9.19 17.59
N ALA A 43 -13.95 -8.68 18.60
CA ALA A 43 -13.43 -8.54 19.96
C ALA A 43 -12.96 -9.87 20.57
N ASP A 44 -13.64 -10.97 20.22
CA ASP A 44 -13.38 -12.31 20.76
C ASP A 44 -12.45 -13.14 19.86
N GLY A 45 -12.06 -12.60 18.68
CA GLY A 45 -11.24 -13.32 17.69
C GLY A 45 -11.92 -14.55 17.10
N THR A 46 -13.27 -14.55 17.04
CA THR A 46 -14.09 -15.69 16.59
C THR A 46 -14.67 -15.50 15.19
N THR A 47 -14.31 -14.42 14.50
CA THR A 47 -14.70 -14.13 13.13
C THR A 47 -14.19 -15.19 12.15
N VAL A 48 -14.95 -15.42 11.11
CA VAL A 48 -14.58 -16.29 10.00
C VAL A 48 -13.61 -15.58 9.04
N LEU A 49 -13.79 -14.26 8.86
CA LEU A 49 -13.04 -13.45 7.90
C LEU A 49 -11.68 -13.03 8.44
N ASP A 50 -11.56 -12.58 9.69
CA ASP A 50 -10.28 -12.30 10.34
C ASP A 50 -9.70 -13.60 10.93
N PHE A 51 -9.18 -14.47 10.08
CA PHE A 51 -8.69 -15.79 10.49
C PHE A 51 -7.17 -15.83 10.74
N ASP A 52 -6.41 -14.86 10.25
CA ASP A 52 -4.97 -14.77 10.51
C ASP A 52 -4.68 -14.48 11.99
N ALA A 53 -3.60 -15.05 12.51
CA ALA A 53 -3.19 -14.85 13.89
C ALA A 53 -2.94 -13.37 14.25
N GLU A 54 -2.41 -12.59 13.29
CA GLU A 54 -2.19 -11.16 13.47
C GLU A 54 -3.50 -10.36 13.51
N GLU A 55 -4.49 -10.73 12.70
CA GLU A 55 -5.83 -10.12 12.73
C GLU A 55 -6.51 -10.34 14.08
N LYS A 56 -6.49 -11.57 14.57
CA LYS A 56 -7.04 -11.94 15.88
C LYS A 56 -6.34 -11.22 17.03
N LYS A 57 -5.02 -11.13 16.98
CA LYS A 57 -4.21 -10.43 17.99
C LYS A 57 -4.48 -8.92 18.00
N ARG A 58 -4.58 -8.30 16.81
CA ARG A 58 -4.80 -6.87 16.63
C ARG A 58 -6.26 -6.47 16.72
N LYS A 59 -7.19 -7.44 16.62
CA LYS A 59 -8.64 -7.24 16.51
C LYS A 59 -9.00 -6.29 15.36
N ALA A 60 -8.31 -6.48 14.25
CA ALA A 60 -8.43 -5.66 13.04
C ALA A 60 -8.01 -6.46 11.81
N THR A 61 -8.75 -6.29 10.73
CA THR A 61 -8.44 -6.86 9.42
C THR A 61 -7.15 -6.28 8.86
N VAL A 62 -6.21 -7.12 8.48
CA VAL A 62 -4.93 -6.76 7.85
C VAL A 62 -4.85 -7.14 6.38
N SER A 63 -5.70 -8.06 5.94
CA SER A 63 -5.70 -8.60 4.58
C SER A 63 -7.12 -8.77 4.08
N THR A 64 -7.33 -8.58 2.77
CA THR A 64 -8.64 -8.79 2.14
C THR A 64 -9.08 -10.23 2.32
N ALA A 65 -10.31 -10.44 2.79
CA ALA A 65 -10.92 -11.76 2.94
C ALA A 65 -12.15 -11.89 2.04
N VAL A 66 -12.41 -13.11 1.58
CA VAL A 66 -13.55 -13.41 0.70
C VAL A 66 -14.40 -14.50 1.32
N ALA A 67 -15.72 -14.29 1.28
CA ALA A 67 -16.69 -15.33 1.62
C ALA A 67 -17.91 -15.21 0.72
N ALA A 68 -18.49 -16.35 0.35
CA ALA A 68 -19.69 -16.38 -0.45
C ALA A 68 -20.89 -16.83 0.38
N ILE A 69 -22.05 -16.21 0.14
CA ILE A 69 -23.36 -16.56 0.70
C ILE A 69 -24.38 -16.76 -0.41
N GLU A 70 -25.43 -17.50 -0.09
CA GLU A 70 -26.61 -17.66 -0.96
C GLU A 70 -27.79 -16.92 -0.31
N TRP A 71 -28.43 -16.02 -1.04
CA TRP A 71 -29.57 -15.23 -0.57
C TRP A 71 -30.55 -14.98 -1.70
N ASN A 72 -31.82 -15.28 -1.48
CA ASN A 72 -32.92 -15.07 -2.44
C ASN A 72 -32.60 -15.52 -3.88
N GLY A 73 -31.94 -16.67 -4.04
CA GLY A 73 -31.59 -17.24 -5.34
C GLY A 73 -30.31 -16.68 -5.96
N ALA A 74 -29.71 -15.65 -5.38
CA ALA A 74 -28.44 -15.10 -5.80
C ALA A 74 -27.26 -15.60 -4.96
N LYS A 75 -26.06 -15.55 -5.53
CA LYS A 75 -24.78 -15.71 -4.84
C LYS A 75 -24.19 -14.33 -4.59
N ILE A 76 -23.90 -14.00 -3.33
CA ILE A 76 -23.21 -12.77 -2.97
C ILE A 76 -21.79 -13.13 -2.52
N ASN A 77 -20.79 -12.68 -3.26
CA ASN A 77 -19.41 -12.72 -2.86
C ASN A 77 -19.11 -11.47 -2.02
N ILE A 78 -18.91 -11.66 -0.74
CA ILE A 78 -18.53 -10.62 0.22
C ILE A 78 -17.01 -10.53 0.23
N ILE A 79 -16.48 -9.34 -0.04
CA ILE A 79 -15.04 -9.05 -0.06
C ILE A 79 -14.80 -8.04 1.07
N ASP A 80 -14.41 -8.53 2.24
CA ASP A 80 -14.09 -7.68 3.39
C ASP A 80 -12.69 -7.09 3.23
N THR A 81 -12.56 -5.76 3.35
CA THR A 81 -11.30 -5.06 3.13
C THR A 81 -10.77 -4.39 4.40
N PRO A 82 -9.45 -4.32 4.58
CA PRO A 82 -8.84 -3.58 5.68
C PRO A 82 -9.28 -2.12 5.69
N GLY A 83 -9.48 -1.54 6.87
CA GLY A 83 -9.85 -0.13 7.01
C GLY A 83 -8.74 0.75 7.57
N LEU A 84 -7.63 0.17 8.02
CA LEU A 84 -6.44 0.93 8.44
C LEU A 84 -5.61 1.28 7.21
N PHE A 85 -5.10 2.51 7.15
CA PHE A 85 -4.34 3.01 6.01
C PHE A 85 -3.02 2.27 5.76
N ASP A 86 -2.49 1.66 6.80
CA ASP A 86 -1.31 0.79 6.72
C ASP A 86 -1.56 -0.47 5.87
N PHE A 87 -2.81 -0.84 5.66
CA PHE A 87 -3.22 -2.01 4.87
C PHE A 87 -4.09 -1.62 3.65
N ALA A 88 -3.93 -0.39 3.16
CA ALA A 88 -4.74 0.14 2.05
C ALA A 88 -4.60 -0.67 0.74
N GLY A 89 -3.54 -1.45 0.58
CA GLY A 89 -3.40 -2.39 -0.53
C GLY A 89 -4.56 -3.39 -0.62
N GLY A 90 -5.05 -3.89 0.52
CA GLY A 90 -6.19 -4.78 0.56
C GLY A 90 -7.49 -4.12 0.06
N MET A 91 -7.70 -2.83 0.32
CA MET A 91 -8.84 -2.11 -0.25
C MET A 91 -8.74 -2.04 -1.78
N SER A 92 -7.54 -1.80 -2.34
CA SER A 92 -7.32 -1.81 -3.78
C SER A 92 -7.61 -3.18 -4.40
N GLU A 93 -7.20 -4.28 -3.75
CA GLU A 93 -7.53 -5.66 -4.16
C GLU A 93 -9.05 -5.89 -4.19
N GLY A 94 -9.73 -5.54 -3.10
CA GLY A 94 -11.17 -5.78 -2.95
C GLY A 94 -12.01 -4.99 -3.95
N ILE A 95 -11.72 -3.70 -4.15
CA ILE A 95 -12.41 -2.84 -5.12
C ILE A 95 -12.16 -3.33 -6.55
N ARG A 96 -10.96 -3.87 -6.85
CA ARG A 96 -10.66 -4.43 -8.17
C ARG A 96 -11.50 -5.66 -8.49
N ALA A 97 -11.78 -6.49 -7.50
CA ALA A 97 -12.55 -7.72 -7.65
C ALA A 97 -14.08 -7.50 -7.64
N ALA A 98 -14.54 -6.38 -7.08
CA ALA A 98 -15.94 -6.09 -6.88
C ALA A 98 -16.63 -5.47 -8.11
N ASP A 99 -17.95 -5.65 -8.18
CA ASP A 99 -18.83 -4.95 -9.11
C ASP A 99 -19.56 -3.79 -8.42
N SER A 100 -19.63 -3.82 -7.08
CA SER A 100 -20.19 -2.76 -6.25
C SER A 100 -19.38 -2.62 -4.96
N VAL A 101 -19.41 -1.43 -4.36
CA VAL A 101 -18.80 -1.19 -3.04
C VAL A 101 -19.88 -0.78 -2.04
N LEU A 102 -19.89 -1.44 -0.89
CA LEU A 102 -20.65 -1.05 0.29
C LEU A 102 -19.71 -0.29 1.23
N ILE A 103 -19.86 1.04 1.25
CA ILE A 103 -19.04 1.93 2.07
C ILE A 103 -19.63 1.99 3.47
N VAL A 104 -18.85 1.54 4.44
CA VAL A 104 -19.34 1.42 5.84
C VAL A 104 -18.83 2.58 6.67
N THR A 105 -19.78 3.27 7.30
CA THR A 105 -19.54 4.24 8.37
C THR A 105 -20.39 3.87 9.59
N ALA A 106 -20.11 4.46 10.75
CA ALA A 106 -20.90 4.19 11.96
C ALA A 106 -21.77 5.40 12.28
N ALA A 107 -22.96 5.17 12.81
CA ALA A 107 -23.84 6.21 13.30
C ALA A 107 -23.11 7.10 14.33
N GLY A 108 -23.11 8.41 14.13
CA GLY A 108 -22.36 9.39 14.92
C GLY A 108 -20.92 9.67 14.45
N SER A 109 -20.40 8.95 13.45
CA SER A 109 -19.03 9.18 12.93
C SER A 109 -18.94 10.19 11.78
N GLY A 110 -20.05 10.52 11.15
CA GLY A 110 -20.09 11.37 9.96
C GLY A 110 -19.44 10.71 8.74
N PHE A 111 -19.03 11.53 7.77
CA PHE A 111 -18.30 11.09 6.58
C PHE A 111 -16.80 11.13 6.86
N ASP A 112 -16.21 10.00 7.23
CA ASP A 112 -14.80 9.90 7.62
C ASP A 112 -13.85 9.65 6.45
N VAL A 113 -12.54 9.84 6.70
CA VAL A 113 -11.48 9.71 5.67
C VAL A 113 -11.46 8.33 5.00
N GLY A 114 -11.80 7.26 5.73
CA GLY A 114 -11.87 5.92 5.14
C GLY A 114 -13.02 5.78 4.17
N ALA A 115 -14.18 6.38 4.48
CA ALA A 115 -15.33 6.44 3.57
C ALA A 115 -15.01 7.30 2.33
N GLU A 116 -14.35 8.45 2.52
CA GLU A 116 -13.89 9.33 1.45
C GLU A 116 -12.96 8.59 0.48
N LYS A 117 -11.96 7.88 1.00
CA LYS A 117 -11.02 7.10 0.18
C LYS A 117 -11.69 5.93 -0.55
N ALA A 118 -12.62 5.24 0.11
CA ALA A 118 -13.38 4.16 -0.51
C ALA A 118 -14.27 4.67 -1.65
N LEU A 119 -14.95 5.81 -1.44
CA LEU A 119 -15.75 6.47 -2.46
C LEU A 119 -14.90 6.91 -3.65
N LYS A 120 -13.75 7.54 -3.40
CA LYS A 120 -12.81 7.96 -4.45
C LYS A 120 -12.32 6.78 -5.28
N ALA A 121 -11.94 5.67 -4.62
CA ALA A 121 -11.48 4.47 -5.30
C ALA A 121 -12.58 3.80 -6.13
N ALA A 122 -13.82 3.77 -5.61
CA ALA A 122 -14.98 3.26 -6.34
C ALA A 122 -15.32 4.12 -7.56
N ASN A 123 -15.28 5.46 -7.42
CA ASN A 123 -15.49 6.40 -8.53
C ASN A 123 -14.43 6.24 -9.61
N ALA A 124 -13.15 6.15 -9.23
CA ALA A 124 -12.05 5.95 -10.18
C ALA A 124 -12.19 4.64 -10.96
N ARG A 125 -12.80 3.60 -10.36
CA ARG A 125 -13.05 2.31 -10.99
C ARG A 125 -14.38 2.26 -11.76
N GLY A 126 -15.28 3.25 -11.57
CA GLY A 126 -16.61 3.27 -12.17
C GLY A 126 -17.52 2.13 -11.70
N ILE A 127 -17.36 1.67 -10.45
CA ILE A 127 -18.24 0.65 -9.86
C ILE A 127 -19.36 1.29 -9.03
N SER A 128 -20.46 0.56 -8.87
CA SER A 128 -21.62 1.03 -8.11
C SER A 128 -21.29 1.24 -6.64
N ARG A 129 -21.91 2.24 -6.03
CA ARG A 129 -21.63 2.71 -4.67
C ARG A 129 -22.89 2.62 -3.83
N MET A 130 -22.75 2.11 -2.63
CA MET A 130 -23.79 2.01 -1.61
C MET A 130 -23.18 2.37 -0.26
N PHE A 131 -23.97 2.91 0.67
CA PHE A 131 -23.52 3.16 2.02
C PHE A 131 -24.28 2.31 3.03
N ALA A 132 -23.56 1.81 4.04
CA ALA A 132 -24.15 1.22 5.23
C ALA A 132 -23.75 2.05 6.46
N ILE A 133 -24.74 2.59 7.15
CA ILE A 133 -24.55 3.25 8.45
C ILE A 133 -24.83 2.19 9.53
N THR A 134 -23.74 1.72 10.16
CA THR A 134 -23.77 0.68 11.17
C THR A 134 -23.93 1.25 12.59
N ARG A 135 -24.08 0.36 13.58
CA ARG A 135 -24.22 0.72 15.00
C ARG A 135 -25.42 1.63 15.29
N CYS A 136 -26.50 1.47 14.56
CA CYS A 136 -27.73 2.19 14.85
C CYS A 136 -28.36 1.78 16.20
N ASP A 137 -27.99 0.59 16.70
CA ASP A 137 -28.35 0.00 17.99
C ASP A 137 -27.54 0.51 19.19
N ALA A 138 -26.48 1.29 18.96
CA ALA A 138 -25.58 1.72 20.03
C ALA A 138 -26.08 3.04 20.68
N ASP A 139 -25.80 3.17 21.99
CA ASP A 139 -26.14 4.40 22.73
C ASP A 139 -25.40 5.62 22.17
N ASN A 140 -26.03 6.76 22.22
CA ASN A 140 -25.51 8.06 21.77
C ASN A 140 -25.08 8.09 20.30
N THR A 141 -25.72 7.31 19.44
CA THR A 141 -25.52 7.34 17.98
C THR A 141 -26.66 8.08 17.30
N ASP A 142 -26.37 8.67 16.14
CA ASP A 142 -27.34 9.44 15.36
C ASP A 142 -27.18 9.11 13.88
N PHE A 143 -28.11 8.33 13.36
CA PHE A 143 -28.18 7.98 11.95
C PHE A 143 -28.39 9.23 11.08
N TYR A 144 -29.36 10.07 11.43
CA TYR A 144 -29.79 11.20 10.62
C TYR A 144 -28.69 12.24 10.46
N LYS A 145 -27.95 12.51 11.54
CA LYS A 145 -26.76 13.39 11.48
C LYS A 145 -25.66 12.80 10.59
N THR A 146 -25.43 11.49 10.66
CA THR A 146 -24.43 10.82 9.82
C THR A 146 -24.88 10.82 8.37
N PHE A 147 -26.16 10.56 8.09
CA PHE A 147 -26.74 10.64 6.76
C PHE A 147 -26.60 12.04 6.16
N ALA A 148 -26.92 13.09 6.91
CA ALA A 148 -26.76 14.47 6.47
C ALA A 148 -25.31 14.78 6.10
N ALA A 149 -24.33 14.36 6.92
CA ALA A 149 -22.92 14.56 6.62
C ALA A 149 -22.46 13.82 5.34
N ILE A 150 -23.00 12.64 5.06
CA ILE A 150 -22.72 11.92 3.80
C ILE A 150 -23.35 12.67 2.63
N LYS A 151 -24.62 13.14 2.75
CA LYS A 151 -25.32 13.89 1.71
C LYS A 151 -24.60 15.20 1.38
N ASP A 152 -24.14 15.94 2.38
CA ASP A 152 -23.37 17.17 2.20
C ASP A 152 -22.04 16.94 1.47
N ALA A 153 -21.37 15.81 1.76
CA ALA A 153 -20.09 15.49 1.13
C ALA A 153 -20.20 14.93 -0.29
N VAL A 154 -21.25 14.15 -0.57
CA VAL A 154 -21.40 13.38 -1.82
C VAL A 154 -22.37 14.04 -2.80
N GLY A 155 -23.41 14.69 -2.28
CA GLY A 155 -24.39 15.43 -3.09
C GLY A 155 -25.74 14.73 -3.26
N GLY A 156 -26.53 15.20 -4.23
CA GLY A 156 -27.95 14.85 -4.42
C GLY A 156 -28.22 13.40 -4.85
N ALA A 157 -27.20 12.67 -5.32
CA ALA A 157 -27.35 11.25 -5.66
C ALA A 157 -27.61 10.34 -4.45
N ILE A 158 -27.32 10.82 -3.23
CA ILE A 158 -27.50 10.07 -1.98
C ILE A 158 -28.98 9.99 -1.64
N CYS A 159 -29.48 8.76 -1.43
CA CYS A 159 -30.86 8.54 -0.98
C CYS A 159 -30.95 7.53 0.16
N PRO A 160 -31.81 7.77 1.16
CA PRO A 160 -32.03 6.83 2.24
C PRO A 160 -33.02 5.73 1.77
N VAL A 161 -32.68 4.47 1.98
CA VAL A 161 -33.55 3.33 1.63
C VAL A 161 -34.01 2.57 2.86
N ILE A 162 -33.08 2.25 3.78
CA ILE A 162 -33.40 1.68 5.08
C ILE A 162 -33.03 2.72 6.14
N VAL A 163 -33.99 3.13 6.96
CA VAL A 163 -33.79 4.13 8.01
C VAL A 163 -34.31 3.61 9.35
N PRO A 164 -33.70 3.99 10.50
CA PRO A 164 -34.21 3.62 11.80
C PRO A 164 -35.35 4.58 12.19
N TYR A 165 -36.43 4.04 12.72
CA TYR A 165 -37.43 4.82 13.46
C TYR A 165 -37.06 4.80 14.94
N MET A 166 -36.92 6.00 15.51
CA MET A 166 -36.49 6.18 16.89
C MET A 166 -37.69 6.46 17.80
N ASP A 167 -37.81 5.72 18.91
CA ASP A 167 -38.75 5.98 19.97
C ASP A 167 -38.01 6.01 21.32
N ASP A 168 -38.19 7.08 22.09
CA ASP A 168 -37.50 7.34 23.36
C ASP A 168 -35.96 7.11 23.30
N GLY A 169 -35.35 7.56 22.18
CA GLY A 169 -33.90 7.48 21.96
C GLY A 169 -33.37 6.09 21.61
N LYS A 170 -34.25 5.13 21.33
CA LYS A 170 -33.90 3.77 20.89
C LYS A 170 -34.51 3.46 19.53
N VAL A 171 -33.90 2.57 18.78
CA VAL A 171 -34.47 2.08 17.54
C VAL A 171 -35.68 1.21 17.87
N ALA A 172 -36.87 1.66 17.51
CA ALA A 172 -38.13 0.91 17.67
C ALA A 172 -38.45 0.07 16.43
N ALA A 173 -38.03 0.51 15.24
CA ALA A 173 -38.18 -0.25 14.01
C ALA A 173 -37.17 0.20 12.96
N TYR A 174 -36.87 -0.66 11.99
CA TYR A 174 -36.21 -0.28 10.73
C TYR A 174 -37.25 -0.19 9.62
N VAL A 175 -37.23 0.93 8.90
CA VAL A 175 -38.19 1.22 7.85
C VAL A 175 -37.50 1.16 6.49
N ASN A 176 -38.03 0.34 5.60
CA ASN A 176 -37.66 0.36 4.19
C ASN A 176 -38.60 1.33 3.46
N LEU A 177 -38.08 2.49 3.09
CA LEU A 177 -38.84 3.57 2.47
C LEU A 177 -39.34 3.20 1.06
N ALA A 178 -38.52 2.46 0.28
CA ALA A 178 -38.88 2.03 -1.06
C ALA A 178 -40.07 1.05 -1.08
N SER A 179 -40.08 0.12 -0.12
CA SER A 179 -41.17 -0.85 0.01
C SER A 179 -42.30 -0.41 0.96
N ARG A 180 -42.12 0.70 1.67
CA ARG A 180 -43.04 1.22 2.70
C ARG A 180 -43.42 0.17 3.73
N LYS A 181 -42.40 -0.53 4.24
CA LYS A 181 -42.55 -1.58 5.27
C LYS A 181 -41.65 -1.26 6.47
N ALA A 182 -42.16 -1.53 7.67
CA ALA A 182 -41.43 -1.36 8.91
C ALA A 182 -41.31 -2.68 9.66
N PHE A 183 -40.14 -2.91 10.29
CA PHE A 183 -39.85 -4.16 10.99
C PHE A 183 -39.22 -3.87 12.36
N ASP A 184 -39.76 -4.51 13.40
CA ASP A 184 -39.21 -4.53 14.74
C ASP A 184 -38.31 -5.77 14.91
N TYR A 185 -37.13 -5.58 15.53
CA TYR A 185 -36.15 -6.62 15.85
C TYR A 185 -35.91 -6.77 17.34
N SER A 186 -36.61 -6.03 18.20
CA SER A 186 -36.40 -6.00 19.66
C SER A 186 -36.54 -7.39 20.35
N GLY A 187 -37.29 -8.28 19.73
CA GLY A 187 -37.44 -9.67 20.18
C GLY A 187 -36.41 -10.67 19.67
N GLY A 188 -35.38 -10.21 18.93
CA GLY A 188 -34.40 -11.07 18.27
C GLY A 188 -34.87 -11.74 16.98
N GLU A 189 -36.15 -11.55 16.62
CA GLU A 189 -36.77 -12.03 15.38
C GLU A 189 -37.42 -10.86 14.63
N LYS A 190 -37.33 -10.89 13.31
CA LYS A 190 -37.98 -9.90 12.44
C LYS A 190 -39.48 -9.98 12.54
N LYS A 191 -40.13 -8.89 12.88
CA LYS A 191 -41.59 -8.77 12.96
C LYS A 191 -42.07 -7.55 12.19
N GLU A 192 -42.92 -7.75 11.19
CA GLU A 192 -43.54 -6.63 10.46
C GLU A 192 -44.49 -5.86 11.39
N VAL A 193 -44.32 -4.56 11.44
CA VAL A 193 -45.13 -3.64 12.26
C VAL A 193 -45.81 -2.59 11.36
N ALA A 194 -46.79 -1.89 11.90
CA ALA A 194 -47.43 -0.80 11.17
C ALA A 194 -46.41 0.29 10.85
N MET A 195 -46.53 0.90 9.69
CA MET A 195 -45.67 2.02 9.28
C MET A 195 -45.80 3.18 10.29
N PRO A 196 -44.70 3.59 10.95
CA PRO A 196 -44.74 4.72 11.86
C PRO A 196 -45.10 6.02 11.13
N SER A 197 -45.79 6.92 11.82
CA SER A 197 -46.04 8.29 11.33
C SER A 197 -45.07 9.22 12.04
N ASP A 198 -44.07 9.71 11.30
CA ASP A 198 -43.01 10.54 11.85
C ASP A 198 -42.52 11.52 10.79
N PRO A 199 -42.45 12.84 11.09
CA PRO A 199 -41.98 13.86 10.16
C PRO A 199 -40.57 13.61 9.61
N GLN A 200 -39.69 12.97 10.38
CA GLN A 200 -38.34 12.62 9.89
C GLN A 200 -38.39 11.52 8.82
N LEU A 201 -39.31 10.55 8.95
CA LEU A 201 -39.51 9.54 7.92
C LEU A 201 -40.10 10.14 6.64
N ASP A 202 -41.00 11.12 6.76
CA ASP A 202 -41.57 11.84 5.61
C ASP A 202 -40.47 12.62 4.88
N GLU A 203 -39.60 13.34 5.62
CA GLU A 203 -38.44 14.02 5.05
C GLU A 203 -37.48 13.04 4.32
N MET A 204 -37.20 11.90 4.90
CA MET A 204 -36.35 10.85 4.25
C MET A 204 -37.03 10.32 2.99
N LEU A 205 -38.33 10.13 2.98
CA LEU A 205 -39.09 9.70 1.80
C LEU A 205 -39.02 10.73 0.69
N ASP A 206 -39.12 12.02 1.01
CA ASP A 206 -38.99 13.12 0.03
C ASP A 206 -37.58 13.10 -0.61
N ILE A 207 -36.53 12.90 0.19
CA ILE A 207 -35.14 12.80 -0.31
C ILE A 207 -35.00 11.59 -1.25
N LEU A 208 -35.56 10.43 -0.87
CA LEU A 208 -35.55 9.24 -1.73
C LEU A 208 -36.26 9.53 -3.06
N THR A 209 -37.45 10.18 -2.99
CA THR A 209 -38.26 10.47 -4.16
C THR A 209 -37.57 11.44 -5.12
N GLU A 210 -36.92 12.48 -4.60
CA GLU A 210 -36.11 13.44 -5.38
C GLU A 210 -34.91 12.74 -6.08
N ALA A 211 -34.16 11.90 -5.35
CA ALA A 211 -33.01 11.20 -5.90
C ALA A 211 -33.42 10.22 -7.01
N VAL A 212 -34.53 9.49 -6.80
CA VAL A 212 -35.08 8.55 -7.78
C VAL A 212 -35.63 9.28 -9.01
N ALA A 213 -36.34 10.42 -8.81
CA ALA A 213 -36.83 11.25 -9.91
C ALA A 213 -35.69 11.74 -10.81
N SER A 214 -34.53 12.08 -10.22
CA SER A 214 -33.37 12.58 -10.95
C SER A 214 -32.72 11.51 -11.88
N SER A 215 -33.06 10.24 -11.73
CA SER A 215 -32.48 9.13 -12.53
C SER A 215 -33.33 8.72 -13.75
N ASP A 216 -34.56 9.26 -13.91
CA ASP A 216 -35.48 8.87 -14.97
C ASP A 216 -36.33 10.07 -15.39
N ASP A 217 -36.35 10.40 -16.69
CA ASP A 217 -37.05 11.58 -17.21
C ASP A 217 -38.57 11.52 -16.97
N GLU A 218 -39.19 10.35 -17.06
CA GLU A 218 -40.64 10.18 -16.82
C GLU A 218 -40.98 10.39 -15.34
N LEU A 219 -40.09 9.94 -14.43
CA LEU A 219 -40.25 10.16 -13.00
C LEU A 219 -39.99 11.62 -12.63
N MET A 220 -39.10 12.32 -13.32
CA MET A 220 -38.86 13.74 -13.13
C MET A 220 -40.08 14.55 -13.51
N GLU A 221 -40.77 14.22 -14.62
CA GLU A 221 -42.03 14.89 -15.00
C GLU A 221 -43.15 14.69 -13.95
N LYS A 222 -43.30 13.45 -13.46
CA LYS A 222 -44.23 13.13 -12.36
C LYS A 222 -43.92 13.90 -11.08
N PHE A 223 -42.63 14.00 -10.73
CA PHE A 223 -42.20 14.74 -9.54
C PHE A 223 -42.60 16.20 -9.61
N PHE A 224 -42.35 16.85 -10.75
CA PHE A 224 -42.77 18.26 -10.94
C PHE A 224 -44.29 18.43 -11.02
N ALA A 225 -45.03 17.42 -11.44
CA ALA A 225 -46.48 17.40 -11.42
C ALA A 225 -47.07 17.19 -10.01
N GLY A 226 -46.24 16.85 -9.03
CA GLY A 226 -46.68 16.55 -7.66
C GLY A 226 -47.37 15.17 -7.55
N GLU A 227 -47.11 14.26 -8.49
CA GLU A 227 -47.66 12.91 -8.47
C GLU A 227 -46.84 11.98 -7.56
N THR A 228 -47.51 11.06 -6.89
CA THR A 228 -46.86 10.06 -6.05
C THR A 228 -46.33 8.89 -6.88
N PHE A 229 -45.11 8.44 -6.57
CA PHE A 229 -44.52 7.26 -7.23
C PHE A 229 -45.07 5.98 -6.65
N THR A 230 -45.28 5.00 -7.52
CA THR A 230 -45.59 3.64 -7.11
C THR A 230 -44.33 2.94 -6.59
N ARG A 231 -44.53 1.90 -5.80
CA ARG A 231 -43.43 1.07 -5.30
C ARG A 231 -42.57 0.49 -6.43
N GLU A 232 -43.21 0.02 -7.48
CA GLU A 232 -42.58 -0.59 -8.65
C GLU A 232 -41.69 0.42 -9.40
N GLU A 233 -42.14 1.67 -9.53
CA GLU A 233 -41.36 2.77 -10.12
C GLU A 233 -40.12 3.08 -9.29
N ILE A 234 -40.25 3.21 -7.97
CA ILE A 234 -39.12 3.46 -7.07
C ILE A 234 -38.09 2.32 -7.18
N ILE A 235 -38.52 1.07 -7.10
CA ILE A 235 -37.61 -0.10 -7.18
C ILE A 235 -36.91 -0.15 -8.54
N LYS A 236 -37.62 0.07 -9.63
CA LYS A 236 -37.04 0.09 -10.98
C LYS A 236 -35.99 1.18 -11.13
N ALA A 237 -36.30 2.38 -10.68
CA ALA A 237 -35.40 3.52 -10.76
C ALA A 237 -34.18 3.39 -9.83
N LEU A 238 -34.35 2.83 -8.63
CA LEU A 238 -33.22 2.46 -7.75
C LEU A 238 -32.28 1.47 -8.45
N ASN A 239 -32.82 0.42 -9.05
CA ASN A 239 -31.99 -0.59 -9.75
C ASN A 239 -31.19 0.02 -10.89
N SER A 240 -31.84 0.82 -11.73
CA SER A 240 -31.17 1.51 -12.84
C SER A 240 -30.13 2.51 -12.31
N GLY A 241 -30.53 3.40 -11.40
CA GLY A 241 -29.69 4.47 -10.87
C GLY A 241 -28.51 3.97 -10.04
N VAL A 242 -28.64 2.86 -9.33
CA VAL A 242 -27.49 2.23 -8.64
C VAL A 242 -26.53 1.61 -9.63
N SER A 243 -27.04 1.00 -10.71
CA SER A 243 -26.20 0.38 -11.73
C SER A 243 -25.39 1.40 -12.52
N ASP A 244 -25.97 2.52 -12.92
CA ASP A 244 -25.29 3.59 -13.66
C ASP A 244 -24.57 4.62 -12.75
N GLY A 245 -24.85 4.56 -11.45
CA GLY A 245 -24.23 5.41 -10.44
C GLY A 245 -24.90 6.79 -10.26
N SER A 246 -26.06 7.03 -10.85
CA SER A 246 -26.85 8.26 -10.66
C SER A 246 -27.54 8.28 -9.28
N VAL A 247 -27.76 7.12 -8.67
CA VAL A 247 -28.31 6.96 -7.31
C VAL A 247 -27.36 6.21 -6.41
N ILE A 248 -27.20 6.67 -5.17
CA ILE A 248 -26.34 6.05 -4.16
C ILE A 248 -27.17 5.80 -2.90
N PRO A 249 -27.66 4.55 -2.69
CA PRO A 249 -28.52 4.23 -1.56
C PRO A 249 -27.75 4.14 -0.24
N VAL A 250 -28.44 4.52 0.84
CA VAL A 250 -27.94 4.45 2.21
C VAL A 250 -28.84 3.53 3.04
N TYR A 251 -28.22 2.61 3.74
CA TYR A 251 -28.89 1.59 4.55
C TYR A 251 -28.48 1.70 6.01
N ALA A 252 -29.46 1.82 6.90
CA ALA A 252 -29.28 1.65 8.35
C ALA A 252 -29.20 0.16 8.71
N CYS A 253 -28.28 -0.21 9.58
CA CYS A 253 -28.20 -1.57 10.09
C CYS A 253 -27.43 -1.66 11.43
N ALA A 254 -27.55 -2.80 12.10
CA ALA A 254 -26.77 -3.10 13.29
C ALA A 254 -26.15 -4.51 13.18
N GLY A 255 -24.85 -4.56 12.89
CA GLY A 255 -24.16 -5.84 12.69
C GLY A 255 -23.96 -6.65 13.96
N TYR A 256 -23.97 -6.01 15.14
CA TYR A 256 -23.75 -6.70 16.41
C TYR A 256 -24.98 -7.46 16.90
N THR A 257 -26.18 -6.91 16.65
CA THR A 257 -27.50 -7.47 16.97
C THR A 257 -28.15 -8.16 15.76
N CYS A 258 -27.56 -8.05 14.58
CA CYS A 258 -28.09 -8.54 13.29
C CYS A 258 -29.39 -7.85 12.85
N GLU A 259 -29.69 -6.65 13.35
CA GLU A 259 -30.89 -5.89 12.97
C GLU A 259 -30.75 -5.31 11.59
N ALA A 260 -31.78 -5.42 10.76
CA ALA A 260 -31.90 -4.98 9.37
C ALA A 260 -30.86 -5.60 8.41
N ILE A 261 -30.12 -6.64 8.80
CA ILE A 261 -29.13 -7.29 7.91
C ILE A 261 -29.83 -8.07 6.79
N ASP A 262 -30.93 -8.72 7.07
CA ASP A 262 -31.75 -9.40 6.06
C ASP A 262 -32.34 -8.41 5.05
N MET A 263 -32.79 -7.24 5.52
CA MET A 263 -33.25 -6.15 4.63
C MET A 263 -32.11 -5.65 3.74
N LEU A 264 -30.91 -5.46 4.30
CA LEU A 264 -29.71 -5.08 3.55
C LEU A 264 -29.35 -6.15 2.50
N LEU A 265 -29.42 -7.42 2.83
CA LEU A 265 -29.19 -8.51 1.88
C LEU A 265 -30.23 -8.55 0.76
N ASP A 266 -31.51 -8.27 1.07
CA ASP A 266 -32.57 -8.11 0.10
C ASP A 266 -32.24 -6.97 -0.89
N GLU A 267 -31.88 -5.80 -0.36
CA GLU A 267 -31.51 -4.64 -1.17
C GLU A 267 -30.26 -4.86 -2.03
N ILE A 268 -29.25 -5.58 -1.53
CA ILE A 268 -28.08 -5.97 -2.33
C ILE A 268 -28.50 -6.85 -3.53
N VAL A 269 -29.39 -7.80 -3.31
CA VAL A 269 -29.86 -8.67 -4.42
C VAL A 269 -30.69 -7.89 -5.43
N TYR A 270 -31.53 -6.95 -4.97
CA TYR A 270 -32.44 -6.21 -5.83
C TYR A 270 -31.78 -5.01 -6.51
N SER A 271 -30.95 -4.24 -5.81
CA SER A 271 -30.46 -2.95 -6.28
C SER A 271 -29.03 -2.97 -6.78
N ALA A 272 -28.14 -3.86 -6.25
CA ALA A 272 -26.78 -3.93 -6.74
C ALA A 272 -26.73 -4.60 -8.12
N PRO A 273 -25.94 -4.07 -9.07
CA PRO A 273 -25.77 -4.68 -10.38
C PRO A 273 -25.23 -6.10 -10.24
N SER A 274 -25.71 -6.98 -11.10
CA SER A 274 -25.15 -8.32 -11.25
C SER A 274 -23.81 -8.26 -11.99
N ALA A 275 -23.06 -9.34 -11.95
CA ALA A 275 -21.84 -9.44 -12.74
C ALA A 275 -22.08 -9.36 -14.26
N ALA A 276 -23.31 -9.66 -14.71
CA ALA A 276 -23.72 -9.57 -16.12
C ALA A 276 -24.11 -8.14 -16.55
N ASP A 277 -24.53 -7.28 -15.62
CA ASP A 277 -25.03 -5.93 -15.94
C ASP A 277 -23.89 -4.96 -16.28
N LYS A 278 -22.67 -5.26 -15.87
CA LYS A 278 -21.52 -4.44 -16.23
C LYS A 278 -21.06 -4.74 -17.64
N ALA A 279 -21.00 -3.69 -18.46
CA ALA A 279 -20.26 -3.75 -19.70
C ALA A 279 -18.86 -4.30 -19.41
N GLY A 280 -18.53 -5.43 -20.03
CA GLY A 280 -17.26 -6.11 -19.76
C GLY A 280 -16.09 -5.20 -20.06
N GLU A 281 -15.06 -5.30 -19.27
CA GLU A 281 -13.80 -4.60 -19.46
C GLU A 281 -13.22 -4.93 -20.85
N ASN A 282 -12.76 -3.92 -21.58
CA ASN A 282 -12.26 -4.06 -22.97
C ASN A 282 -13.27 -4.63 -23.98
N GLY A 283 -14.58 -4.40 -23.78
CA GLY A 283 -15.63 -4.86 -24.67
C GLY A 283 -15.95 -6.35 -24.56
N LEU A 284 -15.44 -7.03 -23.55
CA LEU A 284 -15.77 -8.43 -23.25
C LEU A 284 -17.16 -8.54 -22.62
N ALA A 285 -17.99 -9.46 -23.09
CA ALA A 285 -19.22 -9.80 -22.40
C ALA A 285 -18.91 -10.73 -21.21
N CYS A 286 -19.68 -10.60 -20.14
CA CYS A 286 -19.63 -11.55 -19.02
C CYS A 286 -20.40 -12.83 -19.39
N ASP A 287 -19.80 -13.63 -20.28
CA ASP A 287 -20.36 -14.88 -20.83
C ASP A 287 -19.41 -16.04 -20.54
N GLU A 288 -19.92 -17.12 -19.94
CA GLU A 288 -19.13 -18.31 -19.63
C GLU A 288 -18.63 -19.07 -20.88
N ASN A 289 -19.25 -18.85 -22.05
CA ASN A 289 -18.86 -19.43 -23.33
C ASN A 289 -17.90 -18.51 -24.12
N GLY A 290 -17.65 -17.32 -23.63
CA GLY A 290 -16.72 -16.36 -24.21
C GLY A 290 -15.26 -16.77 -24.07
N PRO A 291 -14.33 -16.00 -24.65
CA PRO A 291 -12.90 -16.22 -24.46
C PRO A 291 -12.53 -16.00 -22.99
N LEU A 292 -11.65 -16.84 -22.44
CA LEU A 292 -11.19 -16.68 -21.07
C LEU A 292 -10.48 -15.31 -20.89
N ALA A 293 -10.92 -14.57 -19.89
CA ALA A 293 -10.25 -13.39 -19.35
C ALA A 293 -10.54 -13.28 -17.85
N ALA A 294 -9.51 -13.29 -17.02
CA ALA A 294 -9.62 -13.20 -15.58
C ALA A 294 -8.45 -12.40 -14.99
N ILE A 295 -8.71 -11.69 -13.91
CA ILE A 295 -7.70 -10.95 -13.15
C ILE A 295 -7.34 -11.68 -11.86
N CYS A 296 -6.06 -11.87 -11.59
CA CYS A 296 -5.58 -12.29 -10.28
C CYS A 296 -5.54 -11.08 -9.36
N PHE A 297 -6.52 -10.91 -8.49
CA PHE A 297 -6.60 -9.72 -7.64
C PHE A 297 -5.90 -9.88 -6.29
N LYS A 298 -5.57 -11.11 -5.89
CA LYS A 298 -4.89 -11.41 -4.62
C LYS A 298 -4.09 -12.71 -4.71
N THR A 299 -2.98 -12.75 -4.00
CA THR A 299 -2.16 -13.96 -3.83
C THR A 299 -1.87 -14.18 -2.34
N ILE A 300 -1.93 -15.43 -1.88
CA ILE A 300 -1.53 -15.84 -0.52
C ILE A 300 -0.51 -16.95 -0.62
N ALA A 301 0.58 -16.83 0.10
CA ALA A 301 1.58 -17.91 0.28
C ALA A 301 1.23 -18.74 1.52
N ASP A 302 0.49 -19.84 1.32
CA ASP A 302 0.14 -20.75 2.40
C ASP A 302 1.24 -21.81 2.59
N PRO A 303 1.71 -22.07 3.83
CA PRO A 303 2.79 -23.03 4.08
C PRO A 303 2.45 -24.48 3.70
N PHE A 304 1.15 -24.84 3.70
CA PHE A 304 0.67 -26.23 3.48
C PHE A 304 0.13 -26.45 2.07
N VAL A 305 -0.69 -25.51 1.57
CA VAL A 305 -1.32 -25.60 0.26
C VAL A 305 -0.41 -25.05 -0.84
N GLY A 306 0.54 -24.21 -0.47
CA GLY A 306 1.38 -23.45 -1.39
C GLY A 306 0.72 -22.14 -1.81
N LYS A 307 1.08 -21.65 -3.00
CA LYS A 307 0.54 -20.40 -3.53
C LYS A 307 -0.93 -20.55 -3.90
N MET A 308 -1.78 -19.67 -3.38
CA MET A 308 -3.19 -19.54 -3.69
C MET A 308 -3.41 -18.21 -4.44
N SER A 309 -3.93 -18.28 -5.66
CA SER A 309 -4.23 -17.13 -6.51
C SER A 309 -5.73 -16.94 -6.64
N PHE A 310 -6.22 -15.77 -6.27
CA PHE A 310 -7.63 -15.40 -6.28
C PHE A 310 -7.96 -14.72 -7.60
N PHE A 311 -8.93 -15.26 -8.30
CA PHE A 311 -9.36 -14.76 -9.60
C PHE A 311 -10.78 -14.20 -9.56
N LYS A 312 -10.97 -13.06 -10.22
CA LYS A 312 -12.26 -12.59 -10.73
C LYS A 312 -12.28 -12.92 -12.22
N VAL A 313 -13.21 -13.77 -12.62
CA VAL A 313 -13.39 -14.12 -14.04
C VAL A 313 -14.28 -13.07 -14.69
N VAL A 314 -13.78 -12.41 -15.72
CA VAL A 314 -14.52 -11.38 -16.46
C VAL A 314 -15.30 -12.01 -17.63
N SER A 315 -14.69 -12.95 -18.33
CA SER A 315 -15.29 -13.68 -19.46
C SER A 315 -14.76 -15.11 -19.51
N GLY A 316 -15.52 -16.02 -20.08
CA GLY A 316 -15.19 -17.43 -20.13
C GLY A 316 -15.36 -18.12 -18.78
N LYS A 317 -14.61 -19.17 -18.54
CA LYS A 317 -14.56 -19.90 -17.27
C LYS A 317 -13.18 -20.50 -17.01
N ILE A 318 -12.80 -20.60 -15.76
CA ILE A 318 -11.63 -21.35 -15.33
C ILE A 318 -12.08 -22.74 -14.89
N THR A 319 -11.50 -23.79 -15.48
CA THR A 319 -11.66 -25.19 -15.05
C THR A 319 -10.28 -25.78 -14.76
N PRO A 320 -10.18 -26.87 -13.98
CA PRO A 320 -8.91 -27.57 -13.81
C PRO A 320 -8.30 -27.91 -15.18
N ASP A 321 -6.98 -27.86 -15.27
CA ASP A 321 -6.19 -28.09 -16.49
C ASP A 321 -6.43 -27.10 -17.65
N THR A 322 -7.26 -26.06 -17.47
CA THR A 322 -7.40 -24.99 -18.46
C THR A 322 -6.03 -24.34 -18.71
N PRO A 323 -5.55 -24.27 -19.97
CA PRO A 323 -4.35 -23.49 -20.28
C PRO A 323 -4.71 -22.01 -20.17
N ALA A 324 -4.02 -21.29 -19.32
CA ALA A 324 -4.18 -19.86 -19.14
C ALA A 324 -2.90 -19.14 -19.52
N TYR A 325 -3.01 -18.26 -20.48
CA TYR A 325 -1.93 -17.40 -20.94
C TYR A 325 -1.84 -16.17 -20.04
N ASN A 326 -0.67 -15.92 -19.44
CA ASN A 326 -0.40 -14.74 -18.64
C ASN A 326 0.10 -13.62 -19.57
N SER A 327 -0.67 -12.54 -19.68
CA SER A 327 -0.35 -11.43 -20.60
C SER A 327 0.93 -10.65 -20.21
N ARG A 328 1.38 -10.71 -18.93
CA ARG A 328 2.61 -10.06 -18.47
C ARG A 328 3.87 -10.85 -18.80
N THR A 329 3.84 -12.18 -18.63
CA THR A 329 5.02 -13.04 -18.84
C THR A 329 5.07 -13.63 -20.24
N GLU A 330 3.96 -13.54 -20.99
CA GLU A 330 3.78 -14.16 -22.31
C GLU A 330 3.91 -15.71 -22.28
N GLU A 331 3.70 -16.30 -21.10
CA GLU A 331 3.77 -17.73 -20.89
C GLU A 331 2.41 -18.32 -20.55
N SER A 332 2.23 -19.59 -20.85
CA SER A 332 1.01 -20.33 -20.50
C SER A 332 1.26 -21.26 -19.32
N GLU A 333 0.39 -21.20 -18.33
CA GLU A 333 0.38 -22.09 -17.17
C GLU A 333 -0.95 -22.86 -17.11
N ARG A 334 -0.94 -24.10 -16.64
CA ARG A 334 -2.17 -24.87 -16.47
C ARG A 334 -2.82 -24.55 -15.13
N MET A 335 -4.12 -24.29 -15.15
CA MET A 335 -4.87 -24.06 -13.93
C MET A 335 -4.89 -25.32 -13.07
N GLY A 336 -4.49 -25.17 -11.80
CA GLY A 336 -4.48 -26.24 -10.82
C GLY A 336 -5.86 -26.53 -10.23
N LYS A 337 -5.87 -27.06 -9.01
CA LYS A 337 -7.09 -27.31 -8.24
C LYS A 337 -7.81 -26.00 -7.95
N ILE A 338 -9.13 -26.01 -8.17
CA ILE A 338 -10.02 -24.87 -7.92
C ILE A 338 -10.70 -25.07 -6.57
N ILE A 339 -10.72 -24.02 -5.78
CA ILE A 339 -11.42 -23.96 -4.48
C ILE A 339 -12.20 -22.66 -4.36
N THR A 340 -13.26 -22.69 -3.57
CA THR A 340 -13.91 -21.51 -3.02
C THR A 340 -13.53 -21.38 -1.56
N LEU A 341 -13.46 -20.15 -1.08
CA LEU A 341 -13.08 -19.86 0.30
C LEU A 341 -14.24 -19.21 1.07
N ARG A 342 -14.29 -19.56 2.36
CA ARG A 342 -15.07 -18.85 3.36
C ARG A 342 -14.15 -18.62 4.55
N GLY A 343 -13.47 -17.49 4.56
CA GLY A 343 -12.34 -17.26 5.46
C GLY A 343 -11.24 -18.30 5.24
N SER A 344 -10.91 -19.10 6.27
CA SER A 344 -9.93 -20.19 6.17
C SER A 344 -10.51 -21.51 5.62
N LYS A 345 -11.86 -21.65 5.60
CA LYS A 345 -12.51 -22.89 5.14
C LYS A 345 -12.45 -23.00 3.63
N GLN A 346 -11.88 -24.09 3.13
CA GLN A 346 -11.75 -24.41 1.72
C GLN A 346 -12.81 -25.41 1.30
N GLU A 347 -13.47 -25.13 0.18
CA GLU A 347 -14.43 -26.05 -0.45
C GLU A 347 -14.02 -26.26 -1.91
N ASP A 348 -13.98 -27.53 -2.37
CA ASP A 348 -13.61 -27.85 -3.74
C ASP A 348 -14.68 -27.32 -4.71
N ALA A 349 -14.25 -26.74 -5.81
CA ALA A 349 -15.11 -26.25 -6.87
C ALA A 349 -14.70 -26.88 -8.22
N SER A 350 -15.68 -27.11 -9.09
CA SER A 350 -15.45 -27.67 -10.43
C SER A 350 -15.00 -26.62 -11.43
N CYS A 351 -15.43 -25.38 -11.26
CA CYS A 351 -15.09 -24.26 -12.14
C CYS A 351 -15.28 -22.91 -11.42
N ILE A 352 -14.75 -21.86 -12.02
CA ILE A 352 -15.08 -20.47 -11.72
C ILE A 352 -15.69 -19.90 -13.00
N PRO A 353 -17.02 -19.68 -13.06
CA PRO A 353 -17.69 -19.13 -14.24
C PRO A 353 -17.47 -17.64 -14.39
N ALA A 354 -17.81 -17.08 -15.57
CA ALA A 354 -17.80 -15.64 -15.79
C ALA A 354 -18.60 -14.89 -14.71
N GLY A 355 -18.06 -13.81 -14.23
CA GLY A 355 -18.65 -12.98 -13.17
C GLY A 355 -18.35 -13.46 -11.75
N ASP A 356 -17.79 -14.64 -11.55
CA ASP A 356 -17.56 -15.22 -10.23
C ASP A 356 -16.13 -15.03 -9.72
N ILE A 357 -15.95 -15.28 -8.43
CA ILE A 357 -14.67 -15.26 -7.72
C ILE A 357 -14.35 -16.67 -7.24
N GLY A 358 -13.11 -17.08 -7.46
CA GLY A 358 -12.60 -18.35 -6.96
C GLY A 358 -11.09 -18.35 -6.83
N VAL A 359 -10.54 -19.44 -6.34
CA VAL A 359 -9.11 -19.57 -6.03
C VAL A 359 -8.53 -20.77 -6.76
N VAL A 360 -7.38 -20.56 -7.38
CA VAL A 360 -6.58 -21.61 -8.00
C VAL A 360 -5.29 -21.78 -7.22
N THR A 361 -4.93 -23.03 -6.92
CA THR A 361 -3.75 -23.35 -6.13
C THR A 361 -2.55 -23.74 -7.00
N LYS A 362 -1.34 -23.49 -6.47
CA LYS A 362 -0.05 -23.96 -7.03
C LYS A 362 0.32 -23.34 -8.38
N LEU A 363 -0.06 -22.10 -8.64
CA LEU A 363 0.39 -21.34 -9.81
C LEU A 363 1.71 -20.64 -9.49
N ALA A 364 2.78 -20.94 -10.23
CA ALA A 364 4.12 -20.43 -9.97
C ALA A 364 4.33 -19.03 -10.58
N GLY A 365 3.94 -18.83 -11.84
CA GLY A 365 4.24 -17.63 -12.62
C GLY A 365 3.28 -16.46 -12.42
N ILE A 366 2.08 -16.70 -11.88
CA ILE A 366 1.02 -15.71 -11.76
C ILE A 366 1.18 -14.89 -10.47
N LYS A 367 1.07 -13.58 -10.56
CA LYS A 367 1.16 -12.63 -9.44
C LYS A 367 -0.13 -11.82 -9.31
N THR A 368 -0.29 -11.16 -8.17
CA THR A 368 -1.37 -10.18 -7.96
C THR A 368 -1.29 -9.06 -9.00
N GLY A 369 -2.41 -8.77 -9.66
CA GLY A 369 -2.51 -7.82 -10.77
C GLY A 369 -2.35 -8.43 -12.16
N ASP A 370 -1.94 -9.70 -12.28
CA ASP A 370 -1.78 -10.36 -13.59
C ASP A 370 -3.14 -10.70 -14.22
N THR A 371 -3.21 -10.53 -15.53
CA THR A 371 -4.30 -11.03 -16.35
C THR A 371 -3.98 -12.41 -16.89
N VAL A 372 -4.90 -13.33 -16.74
CA VAL A 372 -4.88 -14.62 -17.44
C VAL A 372 -5.98 -14.67 -18.48
N CYS A 373 -5.64 -15.10 -19.67
CA CYS A 373 -6.56 -15.11 -20.80
C CYS A 373 -6.33 -16.30 -21.75
N SER A 374 -7.11 -16.38 -22.82
CA SER A 374 -6.88 -17.33 -23.89
C SER A 374 -5.69 -16.88 -24.75
N ALA A 375 -4.71 -17.77 -24.99
CA ALA A 375 -3.59 -17.48 -25.88
C ALA A 375 -4.00 -17.15 -27.33
N LYS A 376 -5.21 -17.57 -27.75
CA LYS A 376 -5.77 -17.24 -29.07
C LYS A 376 -6.29 -15.81 -29.17
N ASN A 377 -6.70 -15.23 -28.04
CA ASN A 377 -7.17 -13.85 -27.89
C ASN A 377 -6.45 -13.20 -26.71
N PRO A 378 -5.17 -12.85 -26.84
CA PRO A 378 -4.43 -12.24 -25.75
C PRO A 378 -5.02 -10.86 -25.43
N ILE A 379 -5.35 -10.65 -24.16
CA ILE A 379 -5.91 -9.39 -23.65
C ILE A 379 -5.27 -9.07 -22.31
N THR A 380 -5.14 -7.79 -22.00
CA THR A 380 -4.70 -7.31 -20.70
C THR A 380 -5.82 -6.49 -20.06
N LEU A 381 -6.31 -6.95 -18.93
CA LEU A 381 -7.28 -6.23 -18.11
C LEU A 381 -6.56 -5.12 -17.34
N GLU A 382 -7.31 -4.11 -16.91
CA GLU A 382 -6.75 -3.07 -16.06
C GLU A 382 -6.13 -3.68 -14.79
N GLY A 383 -4.87 -3.33 -14.50
CA GLY A 383 -4.16 -3.79 -13.30
C GLY A 383 -4.69 -3.15 -12.02
N ILE A 384 -4.03 -3.44 -10.91
CA ILE A 384 -4.34 -2.85 -9.60
C ILE A 384 -3.36 -1.72 -9.33
N LYS A 385 -3.87 -0.52 -9.03
CA LYS A 385 -3.04 0.59 -8.56
C LYS A 385 -2.88 0.46 -7.05
N PHE A 386 -1.70 -0.01 -6.64
CA PHE A 386 -1.35 -0.10 -5.22
C PHE A 386 -0.76 1.21 -4.71
N PRO A 387 -1.00 1.57 -3.44
CA PRO A 387 -0.28 2.65 -2.79
C PRO A 387 1.21 2.32 -2.69
N THR A 388 2.06 3.33 -2.87
CA THR A 388 3.52 3.19 -2.79
C THR A 388 3.99 3.13 -1.34
N PRO A 389 4.99 2.28 -1.02
CA PRO A 389 5.63 2.28 0.29
C PRO A 389 6.20 3.65 0.65
N CYS A 390 5.98 4.10 1.88
CA CYS A 390 6.41 5.42 2.34
C CYS A 390 7.24 5.40 3.64
N LEU A 391 7.37 4.24 4.29
CA LEU A 391 8.22 4.04 5.46
C LEU A 391 9.25 2.95 5.16
N SER A 392 10.53 3.28 5.32
CA SER A 392 11.64 2.36 5.07
C SER A 392 12.41 2.09 6.36
N MET A 393 12.68 0.81 6.64
CA MET A 393 13.43 0.38 7.83
C MET A 393 14.51 -0.63 7.42
N ALA A 394 15.64 -0.57 8.11
CA ALA A 394 16.70 -1.55 7.93
C ALA A 394 16.38 -2.82 8.74
N VAL A 395 16.52 -3.97 8.09
CA VAL A 395 16.27 -5.30 8.67
C VAL A 395 17.56 -5.83 9.28
N LYS A 396 17.54 -6.11 10.57
CA LYS A 396 18.65 -6.77 11.29
C LYS A 396 18.22 -8.16 11.71
N VAL A 397 18.96 -9.17 11.27
CA VAL A 397 18.74 -10.56 11.71
C VAL A 397 19.18 -10.74 13.16
N ARG A 398 18.34 -11.38 13.98
CA ARG A 398 18.70 -11.68 15.37
C ARG A 398 19.71 -12.81 15.48
N LYS A 399 19.61 -13.79 14.61
CA LYS A 399 20.51 -14.95 14.60
C LYS A 399 21.45 -14.86 13.41
N LYS A 400 22.73 -14.74 13.67
CA LYS A 400 23.79 -14.72 12.65
C LYS A 400 23.72 -15.99 11.77
N GLY A 401 23.68 -15.80 10.46
CA GLY A 401 23.54 -16.86 9.46
C GLY A 401 22.12 -17.05 8.90
N ASP A 402 21.12 -16.33 9.40
CA ASP A 402 19.74 -16.38 8.87
C ASP A 402 19.50 -15.33 7.75
N GLU A 403 20.52 -14.58 7.31
CA GLU A 403 20.41 -13.47 6.34
C GLU A 403 19.77 -13.92 5.01
N GLU A 404 20.24 -15.05 4.47
CA GLU A 404 19.68 -15.62 3.22
C GLU A 404 18.25 -16.11 3.41
N LYS A 405 17.96 -16.72 4.55
CA LYS A 405 16.62 -17.20 4.89
C LYS A 405 15.63 -16.06 5.05
N VAL A 406 16.05 -14.95 5.67
CA VAL A 406 15.24 -13.73 5.78
C VAL A 406 14.96 -13.16 4.40
N ALA A 407 15.97 -13.01 3.54
CA ALA A 407 15.82 -12.51 2.18
C ALA A 407 14.86 -13.39 1.35
N ALA A 408 15.01 -14.71 1.40
CA ALA A 408 14.12 -15.64 0.71
C ALA A 408 12.67 -15.57 1.24
N SER A 409 12.49 -15.38 2.56
CA SER A 409 11.17 -15.25 3.17
C SER A 409 10.50 -13.93 2.80
N LEU A 410 11.25 -12.81 2.78
CA LEU A 410 10.77 -11.51 2.32
C LEU A 410 10.35 -11.54 0.85
N LEU A 411 11.11 -12.20 -0.03
CA LEU A 411 10.73 -12.36 -1.44
C LEU A 411 9.38 -13.08 -1.60
N ARG A 412 9.07 -14.07 -0.74
CA ARG A 412 7.75 -14.72 -0.74
C ARG A 412 6.64 -13.79 -0.24
N LEU A 413 6.93 -12.95 0.75
CA LEU A 413 5.96 -11.96 1.23
C LEU A 413 5.70 -10.85 0.20
N LEU A 414 6.69 -10.48 -0.63
CA LEU A 414 6.52 -9.58 -1.79
C LEU A 414 5.55 -10.13 -2.84
N GLU A 415 5.44 -11.46 -2.98
CA GLU A 415 4.42 -12.06 -3.84
C GLU A 415 3.01 -11.97 -3.25
N GLU A 416 2.91 -11.99 -1.90
CA GLU A 416 1.64 -11.88 -1.17
C GLU A 416 1.17 -10.43 -1.09
N ASP A 417 2.10 -9.48 -0.87
CA ASP A 417 1.80 -8.06 -0.63
C ASP A 417 2.60 -7.14 -1.56
N PRO A 418 1.98 -6.64 -2.64
CA PRO A 418 2.62 -5.72 -3.57
C PRO A 418 2.92 -4.31 -3.00
N THR A 419 2.42 -4.01 -1.79
CA THR A 419 2.64 -2.72 -1.12
C THR A 419 3.88 -2.67 -0.22
N ILE A 420 4.68 -3.73 -0.23
CA ILE A 420 6.02 -3.74 0.38
C ILE A 420 7.09 -3.73 -0.71
N SER A 421 8.26 -3.25 -0.37
CA SER A 421 9.47 -3.41 -1.19
C SER A 421 10.64 -3.85 -0.34
N PHE A 422 11.55 -4.62 -0.95
CA PHE A 422 12.75 -5.10 -0.29
C PHE A 422 13.94 -4.91 -1.21
N VAL A 423 14.92 -4.14 -0.77
CA VAL A 423 16.14 -3.85 -1.54
C VAL A 423 17.37 -3.94 -0.64
N ILE A 424 18.50 -4.31 -1.22
CA ILE A 424 19.79 -4.25 -0.54
C ILE A 424 20.46 -2.94 -0.94
N ASN A 425 20.67 -2.05 0.03
CA ASN A 425 21.42 -0.83 -0.21
C ASN A 425 22.89 -1.19 -0.48
N LYS A 426 23.38 -0.89 -1.67
CA LYS A 426 24.73 -1.26 -2.12
C LYS A 426 25.84 -0.55 -1.34
N GLU A 427 25.54 0.62 -0.77
CA GLU A 427 26.48 1.45 -0.04
C GLU A 427 26.58 1.06 1.44
N THR A 428 25.43 1.04 2.13
CA THR A 428 25.38 0.69 3.54
C THR A 428 25.37 -0.83 3.77
N ARG A 429 25.15 -1.61 2.71
CA ARG A 429 24.94 -3.07 2.73
C ARG A 429 23.79 -3.52 3.61
N GLU A 430 22.91 -2.63 3.94
CA GLU A 430 21.72 -2.91 4.72
C GLU A 430 20.61 -3.48 3.83
N GLN A 431 19.87 -4.41 4.38
CA GLN A 431 18.62 -4.90 3.81
C GLN A 431 17.52 -3.92 4.22
N ILE A 432 16.91 -3.25 3.26
CA ILE A 432 15.87 -2.24 3.50
C ILE A 432 14.51 -2.82 3.13
N LEU A 433 13.63 -2.86 4.11
CA LEU A 433 12.23 -3.20 3.96
C LEU A 433 11.40 -1.92 4.02
N SER A 434 10.60 -1.68 2.98
CA SER A 434 9.69 -0.53 2.94
C SER A 434 8.24 -1.00 2.91
N GLY A 435 7.36 -0.27 3.55
CA GLY A 435 5.92 -0.54 3.61
C GLY A 435 5.10 0.74 3.77
N LEU A 436 3.79 0.58 3.94
CA LEU A 436 2.87 1.70 4.03
C LEU A 436 2.92 2.43 5.37
N GLY A 437 3.37 1.78 6.44
CA GLY A 437 3.46 2.37 7.78
C GLY A 437 4.01 1.40 8.81
N GLU A 438 4.09 1.86 10.06
CA GLU A 438 4.69 1.10 11.16
C GLU A 438 3.93 -0.20 11.44
N GLN A 439 2.59 -0.15 11.50
CA GLN A 439 1.78 -1.34 11.74
C GLN A 439 1.92 -2.37 10.61
N HIS A 440 2.09 -1.88 9.37
CA HIS A 440 2.33 -2.75 8.22
C HIS A 440 3.65 -3.51 8.38
N LEU A 441 4.75 -2.80 8.66
CA LEU A 441 6.05 -3.42 8.86
C LEU A 441 6.07 -4.38 10.06
N ASP A 442 5.38 -4.06 11.14
CA ASP A 442 5.20 -4.94 12.29
C ASP A 442 4.51 -6.27 11.92
N VAL A 443 3.48 -6.21 11.06
CA VAL A 443 2.80 -7.41 10.56
C VAL A 443 3.76 -8.25 9.71
N ILE A 444 4.58 -7.63 8.86
CA ILE A 444 5.57 -8.34 8.05
C ILE A 444 6.60 -9.04 8.95
N VAL A 445 7.12 -8.37 9.98
CA VAL A 445 8.04 -8.97 10.97
C VAL A 445 7.38 -10.14 11.70
N SER A 446 6.14 -9.99 12.09
CA SER A 446 5.39 -11.05 12.74
C SER A 446 5.13 -12.25 11.81
N LYS A 447 4.81 -12.02 10.54
CA LYS A 447 4.68 -13.07 9.53
C LYS A 447 6.01 -13.79 9.29
N LEU A 448 7.16 -13.07 9.26
CA LEU A 448 8.49 -13.69 9.17
C LEU A 448 8.72 -14.67 10.31
N LYS A 449 8.37 -14.30 11.54
CA LYS A 449 8.48 -15.17 12.71
C LYS A 449 7.52 -16.35 12.65
N ASN A 450 6.23 -16.09 12.42
CA ASN A 450 5.17 -17.09 12.58
C ASN A 450 5.09 -18.06 11.39
N LYS A 451 5.27 -17.57 10.14
CA LYS A 451 5.20 -18.40 8.93
C LYS A 451 6.55 -19.02 8.56
N PHE A 452 7.66 -18.32 8.76
CA PHE A 452 8.98 -18.73 8.26
C PHE A 452 9.99 -19.07 9.37
N GLY A 453 9.67 -18.78 10.63
CA GLY A 453 10.52 -19.09 11.78
C GLY A 453 11.83 -18.30 11.79
N VAL A 454 11.83 -17.06 11.28
CA VAL A 454 12.97 -16.14 11.31
C VAL A 454 12.62 -14.88 12.09
N GLU A 455 13.51 -14.47 12.98
CA GLU A 455 13.34 -13.28 13.81
C GLU A 455 14.26 -12.17 13.35
N VAL A 456 13.67 -10.99 13.18
CA VAL A 456 14.38 -9.77 12.77
C VAL A 456 13.99 -8.60 13.66
N ASP A 457 14.88 -7.62 13.75
CA ASP A 457 14.60 -6.30 14.31
C ASP A 457 14.63 -5.27 13.20
N LEU A 458 13.78 -4.25 13.33
CA LEU A 458 13.78 -3.11 12.44
C LEU A 458 14.51 -1.94 13.10
N SER A 459 15.31 -1.22 12.33
CA SER A 459 16.00 -0.01 12.76
C SER A 459 15.95 1.05 11.65
N VAL A 460 16.15 2.31 12.03
CA VAL A 460 16.27 3.39 11.05
C VAL A 460 17.45 3.08 10.12
N PRO A 461 17.26 3.19 8.79
CA PRO A 461 18.34 2.95 7.83
C PRO A 461 19.49 3.95 8.03
N LYS A 462 20.71 3.48 7.80
CA LYS A 462 21.87 4.37 7.81
C LYS A 462 21.79 5.35 6.65
N VAL A 463 22.12 6.60 6.92
CA VAL A 463 22.23 7.63 5.90
C VAL A 463 23.56 7.44 5.15
N ALA A 464 23.52 7.45 3.82
CA ALA A 464 24.72 7.32 2.99
C ALA A 464 25.45 8.67 2.90
N TYR A 465 26.15 9.05 3.96
CA TYR A 465 27.01 10.24 3.96
C TYR A 465 28.19 10.04 3.00
N ARG A 466 28.85 11.16 2.63
CA ARG A 466 30.12 11.21 1.91
C ARG A 466 31.11 12.08 2.68
N GLU A 467 32.37 11.95 2.32
CA GLU A 467 33.41 12.89 2.73
C GLU A 467 33.99 13.60 1.51
N SER A 468 34.48 14.81 1.68
CA SER A 468 35.15 15.58 0.63
C SER A 468 36.22 16.47 1.24
N ILE A 469 36.99 17.17 0.40
CA ILE A 469 38.01 18.14 0.82
C ILE A 469 37.67 19.54 0.35
N ARG A 470 38.14 20.56 1.06
CA ARG A 470 37.91 21.98 0.71
C ARG A 470 39.19 22.76 0.46
N LYS A 471 40.37 22.16 0.64
CA LYS A 471 41.65 22.80 0.47
C LYS A 471 42.57 21.91 -0.36
N LYS A 472 43.34 22.55 -1.24
CA LYS A 472 44.47 21.94 -1.94
C LYS A 472 45.61 21.63 -1.00
N VAL A 473 46.20 20.43 -1.11
CA VAL A 473 47.40 20.02 -0.36
C VAL A 473 48.35 19.25 -1.26
N GLU A 474 49.64 19.35 -0.94
CA GLU A 474 50.71 18.59 -1.62
C GLU A 474 51.46 17.78 -0.58
N VAL A 475 51.56 16.48 -0.79
CA VAL A 475 52.10 15.55 0.21
C VAL A 475 52.94 14.48 -0.41
N GLN A 476 53.93 14.02 0.33
CA GLN A 476 54.75 12.87 0.00
C GLN A 476 54.19 11.61 0.67
N GLY A 477 54.08 10.52 -0.06
CA GLY A 477 53.86 9.19 0.44
C GLY A 477 55.03 8.28 0.12
N ARG A 478 55.74 7.84 1.17
CA ARG A 478 56.93 7.02 1.01
C ARG A 478 56.78 5.72 1.73
N HIS A 479 56.87 4.62 0.97
CA HIS A 479 56.97 3.26 1.50
C HIS A 479 58.39 2.74 1.30
N LYS A 480 59.08 2.49 2.42
CA LYS A 480 60.40 1.86 2.43
C LYS A 480 60.43 0.79 3.50
N LYS A 481 60.54 -0.47 3.08
CA LYS A 481 60.68 -1.62 4.00
C LYS A 481 61.81 -2.52 3.54
N GLN A 482 62.72 -2.85 4.47
CA GLN A 482 63.83 -3.72 4.22
C GLN A 482 63.85 -4.80 5.30
N SER A 483 63.54 -6.04 4.96
CA SER A 483 63.42 -7.16 5.89
C SER A 483 64.08 -8.40 5.29
N GLY A 484 65.42 -8.34 5.00
CA GLY A 484 66.20 -9.44 4.45
C GLY A 484 65.86 -9.82 2.99
N GLY A 485 66.79 -9.81 2.06
CA GLY A 485 66.56 -10.05 0.63
C GLY A 485 66.11 -8.84 -0.14
N HIS A 486 65.17 -8.97 -1.09
CA HIS A 486 64.62 -7.83 -1.86
C HIS A 486 63.81 -6.91 -0.95
N GLY A 487 64.13 -5.59 -0.97
CA GLY A 487 63.39 -4.53 -0.26
C GLY A 487 62.09 -4.17 -0.99
N GLN A 488 61.31 -3.29 -0.34
CA GLN A 488 60.13 -2.65 -0.97
C GLN A 488 60.37 -1.15 -0.96
N PHE A 489 60.26 -0.52 -2.12
CA PHE A 489 60.43 0.95 -2.26
C PHE A 489 59.40 1.52 -3.19
N GLY A 490 58.65 2.51 -2.72
CA GLY A 490 57.73 3.37 -3.49
C GLY A 490 57.70 4.74 -2.89
N ASP A 491 57.84 5.77 -3.70
CA ASP A 491 57.88 7.18 -3.26
C ASP A 491 57.14 8.03 -4.25
N VAL A 492 56.08 8.72 -3.83
CA VAL A 492 55.19 9.52 -4.65
C VAL A 492 54.90 10.86 -4.02
N PHE A 493 54.85 11.90 -4.82
CA PHE A 493 54.37 13.21 -4.44
C PHE A 493 53.04 13.45 -5.12
N ILE A 494 51.97 13.60 -4.32
CA ILE A 494 50.59 13.72 -4.80
C ILE A 494 50.01 15.05 -4.34
N ARG A 495 49.37 15.73 -5.27
CA ARG A 495 48.59 16.92 -5.08
C ARG A 495 47.10 16.51 -5.01
N PHE A 496 46.46 16.79 -3.90
CA PHE A 496 45.02 16.61 -3.74
C PHE A 496 44.31 17.96 -3.86
N GLU A 497 43.29 18.04 -4.70
CA GLU A 497 42.51 19.26 -4.96
C GLU A 497 41.01 18.93 -4.98
N PRO A 498 40.13 19.85 -4.50
CA PRO A 498 38.70 19.72 -4.71
C PRO A 498 38.35 19.71 -6.20
N CYS A 499 37.38 18.91 -6.62
CA CYS A 499 36.81 18.92 -7.97
C CYS A 499 35.33 18.57 -7.96
N GLU A 500 34.64 18.85 -9.06
CA GLU A 500 33.23 18.48 -9.24
C GLU A 500 33.16 17.11 -9.93
N SER A 501 33.32 16.04 -9.15
CA SER A 501 33.20 14.66 -9.63
C SER A 501 32.78 13.72 -8.51
N ASP A 502 31.87 12.81 -8.81
CA ASP A 502 31.45 11.76 -7.85
C ASP A 502 32.50 10.65 -7.69
N ASP A 503 33.48 10.57 -8.57
CA ASP A 503 34.59 9.62 -8.52
C ASP A 503 35.93 10.35 -8.43
N LEU A 504 36.98 9.62 -8.03
CA LEU A 504 38.35 10.12 -8.00
C LEU A 504 38.81 10.48 -9.42
N VAL A 505 39.22 11.72 -9.63
CA VAL A 505 39.92 12.16 -10.85
C VAL A 505 41.42 12.01 -10.66
N PHE A 506 42.04 11.09 -11.41
CA PHE A 506 43.47 10.90 -11.38
C PHE A 506 44.14 11.61 -12.54
N ALA A 507 45.21 12.35 -12.28
CA ALA A 507 46.02 13.04 -13.27
C ALA A 507 47.52 12.76 -13.02
N GLU A 508 48.32 12.89 -14.08
CA GLU A 508 49.77 12.73 -14.04
C GLU A 508 50.45 13.97 -14.59
N GLU A 509 51.44 14.48 -13.86
CA GLU A 509 52.28 15.63 -14.28
C GLU A 509 53.78 15.33 -14.04
N VAL A 510 54.16 14.04 -14.01
CA VAL A 510 55.55 13.61 -13.74
C VAL A 510 56.50 14.02 -14.82
N VAL A 511 57.57 14.76 -14.47
CA VAL A 511 58.60 15.20 -15.41
C VAL A 511 59.89 14.44 -15.16
N GLY A 512 60.65 14.17 -16.23
CA GLY A 512 61.99 13.56 -16.10
C GLY A 512 62.03 12.08 -15.77
N GLY A 513 60.84 11.41 -15.66
CA GLY A 513 60.80 9.97 -15.40
C GLY A 513 61.11 9.58 -13.95
N SER A 514 60.94 10.51 -13.00
CA SER A 514 61.17 10.26 -11.58
C SER A 514 60.31 9.08 -11.02
N VAL A 515 59.13 8.87 -11.59
CA VAL A 515 58.32 7.66 -11.45
C VAL A 515 58.13 7.02 -12.82
N PRO A 516 58.53 5.77 -13.04
CA PRO A 516 58.29 5.04 -14.28
C PRO A 516 56.78 4.90 -14.58
N LYS A 517 56.38 5.10 -15.86
CA LYS A 517 54.95 5.11 -16.27
C LYS A 517 54.20 3.80 -15.99
N ASN A 518 54.92 2.67 -15.96
CA ASN A 518 54.32 1.38 -15.62
C ASN A 518 53.79 1.29 -14.17
N PHE A 519 54.20 2.20 -13.28
CA PHE A 519 53.70 2.27 -11.87
C PHE A 519 52.50 3.25 -11.70
N PHE A 520 52.18 4.09 -12.68
CA PHE A 520 51.04 5.01 -12.59
C PHE A 520 49.72 4.30 -12.33
N PRO A 521 49.37 3.18 -13.01
CA PRO A 521 48.17 2.42 -12.70
C PRO A 521 48.15 1.89 -11.27
N ALA A 522 49.30 1.56 -10.71
CA ALA A 522 49.39 1.07 -9.31
C ALA A 522 49.12 2.21 -8.31
N VAL A 523 49.61 3.43 -8.57
CA VAL A 523 49.33 4.64 -7.81
C VAL A 523 47.84 4.96 -7.86
N GLU A 524 47.28 5.03 -9.08
CA GLU A 524 45.83 5.27 -9.25
C GLU A 524 44.99 4.24 -8.50
N LYS A 525 45.29 2.95 -8.67
CA LYS A 525 44.58 1.87 -7.95
C LYS A 525 44.69 2.02 -6.44
N GLY A 526 45.88 2.42 -5.93
CA GLY A 526 46.09 2.69 -4.51
C GLY A 526 45.21 3.83 -3.99
N LEU A 527 45.06 4.90 -4.75
CA LEU A 527 44.19 6.02 -4.43
C LEU A 527 42.71 5.65 -4.51
N ARG A 528 42.29 4.95 -5.59
CA ARG A 528 40.90 4.47 -5.73
C ARG A 528 40.46 3.53 -4.62
N ASP A 529 41.38 2.71 -4.10
CA ASP A 529 41.10 1.87 -2.94
C ASP A 529 41.05 2.70 -1.65
N SER A 530 41.86 3.76 -1.55
CA SER A 530 41.92 4.62 -0.36
C SER A 530 40.67 5.50 -0.21
N VAL A 531 40.16 6.08 -1.28
CA VAL A 531 38.97 6.96 -1.26
C VAL A 531 37.67 6.22 -0.88
N LYS A 532 37.65 4.91 -0.88
CA LYS A 532 36.52 4.11 -0.40
C LYS A 532 36.29 4.27 1.09
N LYS A 533 37.29 4.69 1.87
CA LYS A 533 37.22 4.95 3.30
C LYS A 533 37.77 6.33 3.62
N GLY A 534 36.89 7.25 4.00
CA GLY A 534 37.23 8.60 4.40
C GLY A 534 37.97 8.66 5.73
N VAL A 535 38.47 9.84 6.08
CA VAL A 535 39.35 10.06 7.23
C VAL A 535 38.61 10.59 8.48
N LEU A 536 37.38 11.10 8.33
CA LEU A 536 36.58 11.66 9.44
C LEU A 536 35.69 10.60 10.09
N ALA A 537 34.88 9.93 9.30
CA ALA A 537 33.88 8.96 9.73
C ALA A 537 33.90 7.66 8.92
N GLY A 538 34.85 7.51 7.98
CA GLY A 538 35.01 6.32 7.16
C GLY A 538 34.05 6.22 5.97
N TYR A 539 33.31 7.28 5.65
CA TYR A 539 32.44 7.32 4.46
C TYR A 539 33.25 7.48 3.16
N PRO A 540 32.77 6.98 2.03
CA PRO A 540 33.48 7.16 0.74
C PRO A 540 33.72 8.63 0.45
N MET A 541 34.91 8.93 -0.10
CA MET A 541 35.27 10.29 -0.49
C MET A 541 34.89 10.58 -1.93
N VAL A 542 34.35 11.77 -2.17
CA VAL A 542 33.98 12.29 -3.49
C VAL A 542 34.56 13.69 -3.69
N GLY A 543 34.55 14.18 -4.92
CA GLY A 543 35.00 15.52 -5.21
C GLY A 543 36.51 15.72 -5.06
N ILE A 544 37.34 14.70 -5.37
CA ILE A 544 38.78 14.73 -5.23
C ILE A 544 39.47 14.53 -6.57
N LYS A 545 40.34 15.45 -6.92
CA LYS A 545 41.36 15.26 -7.97
C LYS A 545 42.70 14.98 -7.30
N ALA A 546 43.36 13.90 -7.68
CA ALA A 546 44.69 13.53 -7.25
C ALA A 546 45.65 13.57 -8.42
N THR A 547 46.67 14.43 -8.36
CA THR A 547 47.67 14.57 -9.38
C THR A 547 49.00 14.05 -8.87
N LEU A 548 49.51 13.00 -9.51
CA LEU A 548 50.88 12.52 -9.31
C LEU A 548 51.83 13.46 -10.08
N TYR A 549 52.67 14.23 -9.35
CA TYR A 549 53.51 15.18 -10.01
C TYR A 549 55.02 14.93 -9.86
N ASP A 550 55.44 14.13 -8.85
CA ASP A 550 56.83 13.74 -8.66
C ASP A 550 56.94 12.43 -7.84
N GLY A 551 58.15 11.94 -7.69
CA GLY A 551 58.44 10.75 -6.89
C GLY A 551 59.87 10.26 -7.05
N SER A 552 60.13 9.06 -6.58
CA SER A 552 61.36 8.35 -6.83
C SER A 552 61.16 6.84 -6.87
N TYR A 553 62.04 6.13 -7.56
CA TYR A 553 61.99 4.67 -7.63
C TYR A 553 63.36 4.05 -7.37
N HIS A 554 63.40 2.78 -6.99
CA HIS A 554 64.61 2.03 -6.85
C HIS A 554 64.61 0.87 -7.89
N PRO A 555 65.68 0.72 -8.69
CA PRO A 555 65.69 -0.24 -9.82
C PRO A 555 65.38 -1.69 -9.45
N VAL A 556 65.65 -2.09 -8.19
CA VAL A 556 65.50 -3.48 -7.75
C VAL A 556 64.29 -3.64 -6.77
N ASP A 557 64.08 -2.65 -5.86
CA ASP A 557 63.12 -2.76 -4.76
C ASP A 557 61.75 -2.15 -5.07
N SER A 558 61.61 -1.46 -6.19
CA SER A 558 60.32 -0.87 -6.58
C SER A 558 59.39 -1.92 -7.21
N SER A 559 58.15 -1.89 -6.80
CA SER A 559 57.08 -2.77 -7.29
C SER A 559 55.74 -2.07 -7.30
N GLU A 560 54.76 -2.60 -8.03
CA GLU A 560 53.40 -2.08 -8.06
C GLU A 560 52.81 -2.02 -6.65
N MET A 561 53.05 -3.04 -5.81
CA MET A 561 52.55 -3.05 -4.42
C MET A 561 53.20 -1.95 -3.59
N ALA A 562 54.49 -1.66 -3.78
CA ALA A 562 55.16 -0.58 -3.06
C ALA A 562 54.61 0.79 -3.43
N PHE A 563 54.34 1.04 -4.72
CA PHE A 563 53.73 2.28 -5.18
C PHE A 563 52.26 2.41 -4.76
N LYS A 564 51.49 1.31 -4.79
CA LYS A 564 50.13 1.27 -4.25
C LYS A 564 50.12 1.65 -2.75
N THR A 565 51.07 1.11 -1.98
CA THR A 565 51.22 1.41 -0.54
C THR A 565 51.66 2.87 -0.33
N ALA A 566 52.59 3.38 -1.12
CA ALA A 566 53.02 4.76 -1.08
C ALA A 566 51.87 5.74 -1.36
N ALA A 567 51.03 5.46 -2.34
CA ALA A 567 49.82 6.22 -2.63
C ALA A 567 48.83 6.24 -1.44
N ASN A 568 48.62 5.10 -0.78
CA ASN A 568 47.80 5.04 0.44
C ASN A 568 48.39 5.86 1.59
N ILE A 569 49.71 5.87 1.75
CA ILE A 569 50.40 6.72 2.76
C ILE A 569 50.21 8.20 2.43
N ALA A 570 50.37 8.61 1.16
CA ALA A 570 50.12 9.97 0.72
C ALA A 570 48.68 10.40 1.02
N TYR A 571 47.70 9.55 0.73
CA TYR A 571 46.29 9.80 1.05
C TYR A 571 46.08 10.02 2.56
N LYS A 572 46.54 9.10 3.38
CA LYS A 572 46.41 9.17 4.87
C LYS A 572 47.05 10.39 5.47
N ASN A 573 48.15 10.86 4.91
CA ASN A 573 48.86 12.02 5.38
C ASN A 573 48.27 13.35 4.85
N GLY A 574 47.78 13.34 3.62
CA GLY A 574 47.32 14.54 2.92
C GLY A 574 45.89 14.92 3.19
N ILE A 575 44.97 13.96 3.15
CA ILE A 575 43.54 14.26 3.28
C ILE A 575 43.19 14.96 4.61
N PRO A 576 43.73 14.59 5.77
CA PRO A 576 43.47 15.33 7.03
C PRO A 576 43.89 16.82 6.99
N GLN A 577 44.89 17.17 6.16
CA GLN A 577 45.36 18.54 6.00
C GLN A 577 44.55 19.35 4.96
N ALA A 578 43.75 18.66 4.17
CA ALA A 578 42.96 19.23 3.07
C ALA A 578 41.60 19.80 3.52
N ASN A 579 41.39 20.05 4.82
CA ASN A 579 40.11 20.45 5.39
C ASN A 579 38.96 19.52 4.97
N PRO A 580 38.98 18.25 5.43
CA PRO A 580 37.95 17.31 5.11
C PRO A 580 36.62 17.69 5.75
N VAL A 581 35.51 17.46 5.02
CA VAL A 581 34.13 17.76 5.42
C VAL A 581 33.24 16.56 5.21
N ILE A 582 32.18 16.46 6.02
CA ILE A 582 31.08 15.50 5.81
C ILE A 582 30.06 16.11 4.85
N LEU A 583 29.64 15.35 3.88
CA LEU A 583 28.54 15.69 2.97
C LEU A 583 27.29 14.88 3.35
N GLU A 584 26.17 15.57 3.49
CA GLU A 584 24.86 14.94 3.69
C GLU A 584 24.07 14.86 2.39
N PRO A 585 23.29 13.75 2.17
CA PRO A 585 22.44 13.62 1.00
C PRO A 585 21.22 14.53 1.15
N ILE A 586 20.98 15.35 0.14
CA ILE A 586 19.79 16.19 -0.01
C ILE A 586 18.85 15.52 -1.02
N GLY A 587 17.58 15.42 -0.66
CA GLY A 587 16.53 14.91 -1.53
C GLY A 587 15.50 15.97 -1.87
N THR A 588 14.85 15.81 -3.02
CA THR A 588 13.66 16.55 -3.39
C THR A 588 12.43 15.84 -2.83
N LEU A 589 11.78 16.49 -1.88
CA LEU A 589 10.50 16.09 -1.31
C LEU A 589 9.36 16.69 -2.15
N LYS A 590 8.40 15.87 -2.56
CA LYS A 590 7.08 16.29 -3.02
C LYS A 590 6.05 15.72 -2.08
N ALA A 591 5.42 16.56 -1.28
CA ALA A 591 4.41 16.16 -0.32
C ALA A 591 3.03 16.71 -0.74
N TYR A 592 2.03 15.85 -0.67
CA TYR A 592 0.64 16.13 -1.05
C TYR A 592 -0.25 16.05 0.18
N MET A 593 -1.08 17.06 0.38
CA MET A 593 -1.93 17.16 1.57
C MET A 593 -3.14 18.05 1.33
N PRO A 594 -4.22 17.95 2.14
CA PRO A 594 -5.32 18.89 2.12
C PRO A 594 -4.87 20.35 2.37
N ASP A 595 -5.56 21.31 1.78
CA ASP A 595 -5.27 22.75 1.92
C ASP A 595 -5.09 23.18 3.38
N GLU A 596 -5.91 22.67 4.29
CA GLU A 596 -5.90 22.98 5.71
C GLU A 596 -4.62 22.56 6.44
N ASN A 597 -3.90 21.56 5.91
CA ASN A 597 -2.71 21.00 6.53
C ASN A 597 -1.38 21.54 5.96
N LEU A 598 -1.44 22.35 4.90
CA LEU A 598 -0.24 22.86 4.21
C LEU A 598 0.69 23.62 5.16
N GLY A 599 0.14 24.48 6.03
CA GLY A 599 0.92 25.27 6.98
C GLY A 599 1.68 24.44 8.00
N ASP A 600 1.04 23.39 8.53
CA ASP A 600 1.63 22.52 9.54
C ASP A 600 2.77 21.69 8.94
N ILE A 601 2.58 21.15 7.74
CA ILE A 601 3.60 20.35 7.05
C ILE A 601 4.76 21.21 6.58
N MET A 602 4.51 22.44 6.10
CA MET A 602 5.55 23.39 5.76
C MET A 602 6.40 23.76 7.01
N GLY A 603 5.75 23.91 8.16
CA GLY A 603 6.42 24.13 9.45
C GLY A 603 7.29 22.94 9.87
N ASP A 604 6.81 21.71 9.69
CA ASP A 604 7.57 20.48 9.98
C ASP A 604 8.78 20.33 9.05
N VAL A 605 8.60 20.55 7.75
CA VAL A 605 9.70 20.54 6.76
C VAL A 605 10.78 21.56 7.11
N THR A 606 10.38 22.75 7.54
CA THR A 606 11.33 23.79 7.98
C THR A 606 12.11 23.38 9.24
N LYS A 607 11.43 22.76 10.22
CA LYS A 607 12.10 22.21 11.42
C LYS A 607 13.13 21.14 11.07
N ARG A 608 12.92 20.38 10.01
CA ARG A 608 13.85 19.38 9.46
C ARG A 608 14.94 19.98 8.57
N ARG A 609 15.15 21.28 8.64
CA ARG A 609 16.12 22.01 7.82
C ARG A 609 15.79 21.99 6.32
N GLY A 610 14.54 21.68 5.96
CA GLY A 610 14.09 21.68 4.58
C GLY A 610 13.94 23.10 4.03
N ARG A 611 14.25 23.25 2.75
CA ARG A 611 14.07 24.48 1.99
C ARG A 611 12.88 24.32 1.04
N VAL A 612 11.80 25.04 1.30
CA VAL A 612 10.64 25.05 0.41
C VAL A 612 11.01 25.71 -0.91
N LEU A 613 10.77 25.02 -2.01
CA LEU A 613 11.00 25.48 -3.40
C LEU A 613 9.72 26.00 -4.05
N GLY A 614 8.59 25.41 -3.71
CA GLY A 614 7.31 25.79 -4.27
C GLY A 614 6.14 25.10 -3.56
N MET A 615 4.97 25.64 -3.79
CA MET A 615 3.70 25.07 -3.34
C MET A 615 2.58 25.51 -4.29
N GLY A 616 1.58 24.67 -4.46
CA GLY A 616 0.44 24.97 -5.32
C GLY A 616 -0.60 23.86 -5.33
N PRO A 617 -1.75 24.07 -5.99
CA PRO A 617 -2.74 23.03 -6.14
C PRO A 617 -2.18 21.85 -6.94
N SER A 618 -2.49 20.64 -6.51
CA SER A 618 -2.18 19.42 -7.28
C SER A 618 -3.27 19.16 -8.33
N ASP A 619 -3.09 18.12 -9.15
CA ASP A 619 -4.12 17.65 -10.08
C ASP A 619 -5.38 17.11 -9.37
N GLU A 620 -5.27 16.81 -8.06
CA GLU A 620 -6.38 16.36 -7.26
C GLU A 620 -7.09 17.53 -6.57
N PRO A 621 -8.43 17.61 -6.67
CA PRO A 621 -9.21 18.70 -6.02
C PRO A 621 -8.96 18.75 -4.51
N LYS A 622 -8.77 19.97 -3.98
CA LYS A 622 -8.54 20.26 -2.55
C LYS A 622 -7.23 19.64 -1.98
N ILE A 623 -6.30 19.24 -2.83
CA ILE A 623 -4.97 18.76 -2.44
C ILE A 623 -3.93 19.76 -2.91
N GLN A 624 -3.03 20.15 -2.01
CA GLN A 624 -1.85 20.96 -2.29
C GLN A 624 -0.62 20.08 -2.50
N GLU A 625 0.26 20.49 -3.39
CA GLU A 625 1.61 19.97 -3.55
C GLU A 625 2.59 20.92 -2.88
N LEU A 626 3.45 20.41 -2.01
CA LEU A 626 4.58 21.09 -1.43
C LEU A 626 5.88 20.49 -1.97
N ILE A 627 6.71 21.29 -2.61
CA ILE A 627 8.01 20.89 -3.12
C ILE A 627 9.10 21.50 -2.25
N ALA A 628 9.99 20.68 -1.73
CA ALA A 628 11.08 21.14 -0.87
C ALA A 628 12.34 20.30 -1.08
N GLU A 629 13.49 20.90 -0.86
CA GLU A 629 14.75 20.18 -0.67
C GLU A 629 14.96 19.91 0.82
N VAL A 630 15.25 18.67 1.16
CA VAL A 630 15.37 18.22 2.55
C VAL A 630 16.61 17.34 2.74
N PRO A 631 17.30 17.44 3.88
CA PRO A 631 18.31 16.46 4.26
C PRO A 631 17.65 15.10 4.49
N MET A 632 18.06 14.08 3.73
CA MET A 632 17.43 12.76 3.79
C MET A 632 17.55 12.11 5.17
N GLY A 633 18.58 12.45 5.93
CA GLY A 633 18.77 12.00 7.31
C GLY A 633 17.70 12.47 8.31
N GLU A 634 17.01 13.58 8.01
CA GLU A 634 15.95 14.14 8.87
C GLU A 634 14.55 13.60 8.55
N MET A 635 14.42 12.72 7.54
CA MET A 635 13.12 12.30 7.01
C MET A 635 12.61 10.97 7.55
N GLY A 636 13.32 10.35 8.50
CA GLY A 636 13.03 8.99 8.95
C GLY A 636 11.62 8.75 9.49
N ASP A 637 11.04 9.74 10.17
CA ASP A 637 9.68 9.69 10.75
C ASP A 637 8.66 10.59 10.01
N PHE A 638 9.06 11.24 8.92
CA PHE A 638 8.19 12.18 8.18
C PHE A 638 6.87 11.53 7.72
N SER A 639 6.92 10.27 7.29
CA SER A 639 5.73 9.51 6.92
C SER A 639 4.69 9.47 8.05
N THR A 640 5.14 9.22 9.27
CA THR A 640 4.28 9.14 10.46
C THR A 640 3.68 10.51 10.80
N VAL A 641 4.50 11.56 10.75
CA VAL A 641 4.05 12.94 11.01
C VAL A 641 3.04 13.41 9.96
N LEU A 642 3.35 13.22 8.67
CA LEU A 642 2.44 13.60 7.57
C LEU A 642 1.07 12.94 7.72
N ARG A 643 1.04 11.64 8.02
CA ARG A 643 -0.21 10.91 8.24
C ARG A 643 -0.97 11.37 9.46
N SER A 644 -0.28 11.64 10.56
CA SER A 644 -0.90 12.13 11.79
C SER A 644 -1.57 13.48 11.56
N VAL A 645 -0.87 14.43 10.96
CA VAL A 645 -1.36 15.79 10.70
C VAL A 645 -2.51 15.79 9.70
N THR A 646 -2.44 14.97 8.65
CA THR A 646 -3.44 14.94 7.58
C THR A 646 -4.56 13.92 7.82
N ALA A 647 -4.62 13.30 8.98
CA ALA A 647 -5.52 12.18 9.28
C ALA A 647 -5.44 11.04 8.24
N GLY A 648 -4.23 10.79 7.70
CA GLY A 648 -3.97 9.77 6.71
C GLY A 648 -4.30 10.15 5.26
N ARG A 649 -4.63 11.42 4.98
CA ARG A 649 -4.90 11.90 3.61
C ARG A 649 -3.62 12.21 2.83
N GLY A 650 -2.53 12.58 3.52
CA GLY A 650 -1.28 12.99 2.89
C GLY A 650 -0.42 11.81 2.42
N TRP A 651 0.34 12.06 1.35
CA TRP A 651 1.39 11.15 0.85
C TRP A 651 2.56 11.98 0.31
N PHE A 652 3.68 11.34 0.08
CA PHE A 652 4.86 12.03 -0.44
C PHE A 652 5.74 11.10 -1.28
N THR A 653 6.62 11.73 -2.06
CA THR A 653 7.79 11.10 -2.68
C THR A 653 9.04 11.83 -2.24
N LEU A 654 10.15 11.10 -2.13
CA LEU A 654 11.46 11.64 -1.77
C LEU A 654 12.52 11.02 -2.67
N GLU A 655 13.15 11.85 -3.48
CA GLU A 655 14.16 11.43 -4.46
C GLU A 655 15.50 12.09 -4.14
N PHE A 656 16.58 11.32 -4.18
CA PHE A 656 17.93 11.87 -4.00
C PHE A 656 18.25 12.87 -5.11
N THR A 657 18.83 14.01 -4.74
CA THR A 657 19.17 15.07 -5.69
C THR A 657 20.69 15.29 -5.76
N ARG A 658 21.33 15.56 -4.63
CA ARG A 658 22.77 15.85 -4.53
C ARG A 658 23.31 15.71 -3.13
N TYR A 659 24.60 15.86 -3.00
CA TYR A 659 25.29 16.01 -1.71
C TYR A 659 25.57 17.48 -1.43
N GLU A 660 25.41 17.90 -0.17
CA GLU A 660 25.81 19.24 0.34
C GLU A 660 26.61 19.11 1.63
N ASP A 661 27.37 20.17 2.00
CA ASP A 661 28.13 20.20 3.25
C ASP A 661 27.19 20.08 4.45
N ALA A 662 27.43 19.09 5.28
CA ALA A 662 26.67 18.94 6.53
C ALA A 662 26.99 20.09 7.49
N PRO A 663 26.00 20.67 8.17
CA PRO A 663 26.27 21.66 9.23
C PRO A 663 27.20 21.10 10.30
N PRO A 664 28.04 21.93 10.96
CA PRO A 664 29.04 21.46 11.92
C PRO A 664 28.50 20.56 13.02
N VAL A 665 27.29 20.86 13.52
CA VAL A 665 26.63 20.05 14.55
C VAL A 665 26.27 18.64 14.04
N VAL A 666 25.78 18.56 12.82
CA VAL A 666 25.44 17.26 12.17
C VAL A 666 26.71 16.48 11.87
N ALA A 667 27.71 17.13 11.28
CA ALA A 667 29.00 16.53 10.97
C ALA A 667 29.67 15.94 12.23
N GLN A 668 29.68 16.67 13.33
CA GLN A 668 30.26 16.20 14.60
C GLN A 668 29.51 14.96 15.12
N LYS A 669 28.17 14.98 15.11
CA LYS A 669 27.36 13.84 15.53
C LYS A 669 27.67 12.60 14.69
N VAL A 670 27.75 12.75 13.37
CA VAL A 670 28.07 11.66 12.44
C VAL A 670 29.46 11.07 12.72
N ILE A 671 30.45 11.92 13.00
CA ILE A 671 31.80 11.47 13.32
C ILE A 671 31.84 10.72 14.66
N GLU A 672 31.12 11.20 15.67
CA GLU A 672 31.03 10.54 16.99
C GLU A 672 30.36 9.18 16.91
N GLU A 673 29.24 9.08 16.16
CA GLU A 673 28.54 7.82 15.91
C GLU A 673 29.41 6.81 15.14
N ALA A 674 30.16 7.25 14.14
CA ALA A 674 31.08 6.39 13.41
C ALA A 674 32.18 5.82 14.29
N LYS A 675 32.78 6.65 15.17
CA LYS A 675 33.80 6.20 16.14
C LYS A 675 33.22 5.20 17.15
N ALA A 676 32.00 5.43 17.63
CA ALA A 676 31.35 4.50 18.55
C ALA A 676 31.10 3.12 17.88
N ASN A 677 30.63 3.12 16.64
CA ASN A 677 30.41 1.88 15.87
C ASN A 677 31.72 1.12 15.57
N GLU A 678 32.83 1.81 15.28
CA GLU A 678 34.14 1.17 15.13
C GLU A 678 34.61 0.51 16.44
N ALA A 679 34.42 1.19 17.58
CA ALA A 679 34.79 0.66 18.89
C ALA A 679 33.93 -0.57 19.31
N GLU A 680 32.69 -0.68 18.82
CA GLU A 680 31.83 -1.86 19.03
C GLU A 680 32.21 -3.02 18.10
N ALA A 681 32.66 -2.74 16.87
CA ALA A 681 33.06 -3.74 15.90
C ALA A 681 34.40 -4.43 16.25
N ASP A 682 35.25 -3.73 17.00
CA ASP A 682 36.55 -4.23 17.49
C ASP A 682 36.42 -5.06 18.80
N LYS A 683 35.25 -5.12 19.40
CA LYS A 683 34.92 -5.97 20.56
C LYS A 683 34.29 -7.29 20.13
#